data_faa50da4484f4031452ea8f5fcaeafd4
#
_entry.id   faa50da4484f4031452ea8f5fcaeafd4
#
_cell.length_a   1.000
_cell.length_b   1.000
_cell.length_c   1.000
_cell.angle_alpha   90.00
_cell.angle_beta   90.00
_cell.angle_gamma   90.00
#
_symmetry.space_group_name_H-M   'P 1'
#
loop_
_entity.id
_entity.type
_entity.pdbx_description
1 polymer ?
#
loop_
_entity_poly.entity_id
_entity_poly.type
_entity_poly.pdbx_seq_one_letter_code
_entity_poly.pdbx_strand_id
1 'polypeptide(L)'
;MDEKERNEKERIVELRQQLHQHNIHYYVENQPVISDQDFDYMMHELESLEKAHPEMYDPNSPTQRVGSDLMGGFQSVAHRYPMLSLANTYNQQEVADWYDSVKRGLEGEDFEVCCEMKYDGLSISLTYEDGRLVRAVTRGDGVRGDDVTANVRTIRSIPLVLTGSTYPASFEIRGEILMPWDVFNHLNAEREKAEEPLFANPRNAASGTLKSLSSALVASRQLDAYLYYIIGEELPSTGHYENLEKASQWGFKISKGMKKVHSLDEIYDFIDYWDTERKNLPVATDGIVLKVNSLRQQRALGFTAKSPRWAIAYKFKAERERTRLINVTFQVGRTGAVTPVANMEPVQLAGTTVKRATLNNEDFIRSFDLHIGDYVYVEKGGEIIPKIVGVDLDSRQADATRVEFIKCCPECGTPLVRYEGEAVHYCPNDDGCPPQIKGRIEHFISRRAMNIDSLGPETIDEYYRRGIIKNIADLYDIDVQQINGDGSREKSARKIVEGIAASRKVPFERVVFALGIRLVGETSAKTLARHFKDIDRLQAATLDELTHIDGIGEIMAKSVISYFQNDENATIVRRLKEYGLRMSLSEEQLAGHTDRLKGLTIVISGVFQRHSRDEYKTLIEQHGGKNTGSISAKTSYLLAGDNMGPAKLQKAEKLGVKIINEQQFLEMIGPNA
;
A
#
# COMPACT_ATOMS: atom_id res chain seq x y z
N MET A 1 45.67 2.36 -27.28
CA MET A 1 44.33 2.84 -27.71
C MET A 1 44.54 3.71 -28.90
N ASP A 2 43.99 3.32 -30.06
CA ASP A 2 44.07 4.07 -31.31
C ASP A 2 43.30 5.37 -31.13
N GLU A 3 43.74 6.46 -31.79
CA GLU A 3 43.10 7.78 -31.75
C GLU A 3 41.62 7.68 -32.22
N LYS A 4 41.35 6.82 -33.17
CA LYS A 4 40.00 6.52 -33.66
C LYS A 4 39.13 5.90 -32.56
N GLU A 5 39.63 4.90 -31.84
CA GLU A 5 38.93 4.22 -30.73
C GLU A 5 38.60 5.20 -29.58
N ARG A 6 39.50 6.13 -29.28
CA ARG A 6 39.29 7.18 -28.31
C ARG A 6 38.15 8.12 -28.73
N ASN A 7 38.17 8.58 -29.99
CA ASN A 7 37.15 9.46 -30.52
C ASN A 7 35.76 8.80 -30.56
N GLU A 8 35.68 7.50 -30.89
CA GLU A 8 34.41 6.74 -30.85
C GLU A 8 33.85 6.62 -29.44
N LYS A 9 34.69 6.37 -28.41
CA LYS A 9 34.27 6.32 -27.02
C LYS A 9 33.81 7.69 -26.47
N GLU A 10 34.51 8.76 -26.83
CA GLU A 10 34.11 10.13 -26.51
C GLU A 10 32.75 10.47 -27.17
N ARG A 11 32.55 10.04 -28.42
CA ARG A 11 31.29 10.24 -29.14
C ARG A 11 30.12 9.47 -28.53
N ILE A 12 30.31 8.26 -27.98
CA ILE A 12 29.30 7.52 -27.23
C ILE A 12 28.82 8.34 -26.02
N VAL A 13 29.75 8.89 -25.25
CA VAL A 13 29.41 9.69 -24.05
C VAL A 13 28.60 10.93 -24.43
N GLU A 14 29.05 11.64 -25.47
CA GLU A 14 28.39 12.84 -25.99
C GLU A 14 26.96 12.54 -26.46
N LEU A 15 26.78 11.51 -27.30
CA LEU A 15 25.47 11.11 -27.82
C LEU A 15 24.50 10.70 -26.71
N ARG A 16 24.98 9.95 -25.70
CA ARG A 16 24.16 9.60 -24.54
C ARG A 16 23.64 10.84 -23.81
N GLN A 17 24.54 11.82 -23.59
CA GLN A 17 24.16 13.05 -22.89
C GLN A 17 23.16 13.86 -23.71
N GLN A 18 23.39 14.04 -25.01
CA GLN A 18 22.49 14.77 -25.91
C GLN A 18 21.09 14.10 -25.98
N LEU A 19 21.04 12.79 -26.17
CA LEU A 19 19.78 12.04 -26.25
C LEU A 19 19.01 12.04 -24.94
N HIS A 20 19.68 11.99 -23.79
CA HIS A 20 19.00 12.17 -22.49
C HIS A 20 18.36 13.55 -22.38
N GLN A 21 19.09 14.61 -22.81
CA GLN A 21 18.56 15.98 -22.79
C GLN A 21 17.36 16.14 -23.73
N HIS A 22 17.45 15.59 -24.96
CA HIS A 22 16.35 15.64 -25.93
C HIS A 22 15.12 14.86 -25.45
N ASN A 23 15.28 13.74 -24.73
CA ASN A 23 14.17 13.03 -24.09
C ASN A 23 13.46 13.90 -23.04
N ILE A 24 14.18 14.67 -22.25
CA ILE A 24 13.60 15.59 -21.26
C ILE A 24 12.80 16.69 -21.96
N HIS A 25 13.39 17.36 -22.94
CA HIS A 25 12.69 18.40 -23.70
C HIS A 25 11.41 17.89 -24.37
N TYR A 26 11.43 16.69 -24.93
CA TYR A 26 10.27 16.11 -25.61
C TYR A 26 9.20 15.60 -24.64
N TYR A 27 9.56 14.72 -23.68
CA TYR A 27 8.58 13.97 -22.87
C TYR A 27 8.21 14.62 -21.53
N VAL A 28 9.07 15.49 -21.01
CA VAL A 28 8.86 16.15 -19.71
C VAL A 28 8.41 17.60 -19.89
N GLU A 29 9.11 18.34 -20.75
CA GLU A 29 8.86 19.77 -20.97
C GLU A 29 7.83 20.05 -22.05
N ASN A 30 7.55 19.06 -22.94
CA ASN A 30 6.74 19.20 -24.16
C ASN A 30 7.24 20.32 -25.09
N GLN A 31 8.57 20.48 -25.20
CA GLN A 31 9.24 21.48 -26.02
C GLN A 31 10.39 20.84 -26.82
N PRO A 32 10.10 20.05 -27.88
CA PRO A 32 11.14 19.44 -28.69
C PRO A 32 12.01 20.50 -29.37
N VAL A 33 13.32 20.34 -29.27
CA VAL A 33 14.31 21.29 -29.83
C VAL A 33 15.02 20.76 -31.10
N ILE A 34 14.78 19.49 -31.44
CA ILE A 34 15.25 18.86 -32.70
C ILE A 34 14.07 18.12 -33.35
N SER A 35 14.23 17.78 -34.64
CA SER A 35 13.26 16.96 -35.35
C SER A 35 13.31 15.49 -34.92
N ASP A 36 12.21 14.75 -35.09
CA ASP A 36 12.18 13.31 -34.84
C ASP A 36 13.21 12.57 -35.69
N GLN A 37 13.45 13.03 -36.93
CA GLN A 37 14.42 12.46 -37.83
C GLN A 37 15.86 12.63 -37.31
N ASP A 38 16.20 13.81 -36.78
CA ASP A 38 17.55 14.05 -36.23
C ASP A 38 17.77 13.21 -34.97
N PHE A 39 16.71 13.07 -34.12
CA PHE A 39 16.74 12.19 -32.93
C PHE A 39 17.01 10.74 -33.34
N ASP A 40 16.33 10.23 -34.35
CA ASP A 40 16.50 8.86 -34.85
C ASP A 40 17.90 8.63 -35.42
N TYR A 41 18.47 9.59 -36.15
CA TYR A 41 19.85 9.50 -36.61
C TYR A 41 20.86 9.40 -35.46
N MET A 42 20.71 10.22 -34.44
CA MET A 42 21.56 10.16 -33.24
C MET A 42 21.42 8.81 -32.49
N MET A 43 20.21 8.26 -32.39
CA MET A 43 19.98 6.95 -31.82
C MET A 43 20.66 5.84 -32.59
N HIS A 44 20.56 5.81 -33.92
CA HIS A 44 21.22 4.81 -34.78
C HIS A 44 22.75 4.92 -34.75
N GLU A 45 23.30 6.15 -34.70
CA GLU A 45 24.73 6.37 -34.51
C GLU A 45 25.18 5.77 -33.16
N LEU A 46 24.48 6.06 -32.08
CA LEU A 46 24.79 5.53 -30.74
C LEU A 46 24.70 3.99 -30.69
N GLU A 47 23.65 3.39 -31.24
CA GLU A 47 23.50 1.94 -31.31
C GLU A 47 24.66 1.26 -32.04
N SER A 48 25.11 1.87 -33.15
CA SER A 48 26.22 1.35 -33.95
C SER A 48 27.55 1.41 -33.22
N LEU A 49 27.80 2.51 -32.50
CA LEU A 49 29.00 2.70 -31.70
C LEU A 49 29.02 1.80 -30.47
N GLU A 50 27.90 1.65 -29.78
CA GLU A 50 27.79 0.74 -28.60
C GLU A 50 27.98 -0.72 -28.99
N LYS A 51 27.51 -1.15 -30.17
CA LYS A 51 27.79 -2.50 -30.70
C LYS A 51 29.27 -2.71 -31.00
N ALA A 52 29.99 -1.67 -31.47
CA ALA A 52 31.43 -1.72 -31.73
C ALA A 52 32.24 -1.72 -30.42
N HIS A 53 31.71 -1.16 -29.34
CA HIS A 53 32.36 -0.98 -28.05
C HIS A 53 31.56 -1.63 -26.89
N PRO A 54 31.43 -2.99 -26.81
CA PRO A 54 30.66 -3.69 -25.77
C PRO A 54 31.13 -3.40 -24.34
N GLU A 55 32.39 -3.03 -24.16
CA GLU A 55 32.97 -2.63 -22.87
C GLU A 55 32.41 -1.30 -22.35
N MET A 56 31.79 -0.50 -23.23
CA MET A 56 31.09 0.73 -22.88
C MET A 56 29.62 0.50 -22.51
N TYR A 57 29.21 -0.77 -22.29
CA TYR A 57 27.86 -1.07 -21.93
C TYR A 57 27.38 -0.26 -20.70
N ASP A 58 26.24 0.39 -20.85
CA ASP A 58 25.57 1.16 -19.78
C ASP A 58 24.09 0.82 -19.76
N PRO A 59 23.58 0.21 -18.66
CA PRO A 59 22.16 -0.13 -18.55
C PRO A 59 21.24 1.09 -18.61
N ASN A 60 21.75 2.30 -18.41
CA ASN A 60 21.02 3.55 -18.49
C ASN A 60 21.25 4.31 -19.82
N SER A 61 21.87 3.69 -20.82
CA SER A 61 21.94 4.29 -22.16
C SER A 61 20.55 4.49 -22.75
N PRO A 62 20.30 5.56 -23.52
CA PRO A 62 19.07 5.74 -24.29
C PRO A 62 18.70 4.52 -25.16
N THR A 63 19.69 3.80 -25.68
CA THR A 63 19.51 2.58 -26.47
C THR A 63 18.92 1.41 -25.69
N GLN A 64 19.09 1.37 -24.37
CA GLN A 64 18.56 0.34 -23.47
C GLN A 64 17.08 0.55 -23.10
N ARG A 65 16.46 1.63 -23.60
CA ARG A 65 15.01 1.85 -23.47
C ARG A 65 14.18 0.92 -24.37
N VAL A 66 14.80 0.22 -25.28
CA VAL A 66 14.16 -0.83 -26.09
C VAL A 66 14.08 -2.09 -25.25
N GLY A 67 12.86 -2.50 -24.92
CA GLY A 67 12.61 -3.66 -24.07
C GLY A 67 13.05 -4.98 -24.70
N SER A 68 13.39 -5.94 -23.86
CA SER A 68 13.67 -7.33 -24.26
C SER A 68 12.43 -8.20 -24.19
N ASP A 69 12.41 -9.29 -24.95
CA ASP A 69 11.37 -10.30 -24.90
C ASP A 69 11.56 -11.23 -23.69
N LEU A 70 10.52 -11.38 -22.87
CA LEU A 70 10.35 -12.32 -21.76
C LEU A 70 11.40 -12.30 -20.63
N MET A 71 10.99 -11.77 -19.49
CA MET A 71 11.67 -11.96 -18.21
C MET A 71 11.13 -13.20 -17.48
N GLY A 72 11.98 -13.83 -16.65
CA GLY A 72 11.61 -15.03 -15.87
C GLY A 72 10.68 -14.80 -14.67
N GLY A 73 10.13 -13.59 -14.52
CA GLY A 73 9.29 -13.15 -13.41
C GLY A 73 9.89 -11.95 -12.66
N PHE A 74 9.11 -11.32 -11.77
CA PHE A 74 9.56 -10.20 -10.95
C PHE A 74 10.10 -10.67 -9.62
N GLN A 75 11.22 -10.10 -9.18
CA GLN A 75 11.73 -10.32 -7.83
C GLN A 75 10.99 -9.44 -6.83
N SER A 76 10.63 -9.99 -5.67
CA SER A 76 10.06 -9.22 -4.57
C SER A 76 11.17 -8.56 -3.76
N VAL A 77 11.14 -7.24 -3.67
CA VAL A 77 12.15 -6.41 -2.99
C VAL A 77 11.53 -5.68 -1.81
N ALA A 78 12.25 -5.61 -0.68
CA ALA A 78 11.84 -4.79 0.46
C ALA A 78 12.09 -3.30 0.17
N HIS A 79 11.13 -2.44 0.56
CA HIS A 79 11.31 -1.00 0.51
C HIS A 79 12.27 -0.52 1.59
N ARG A 80 13.18 0.38 1.25
CA ARG A 80 14.04 1.07 2.23
C ARG A 80 13.20 1.93 3.18
N TYR A 81 12.19 2.60 2.64
CA TYR A 81 11.20 3.38 3.39
C TYR A 81 9.81 2.82 3.10
N PRO A 82 8.95 2.54 4.11
CA PRO A 82 7.60 2.02 3.88
C PRO A 82 6.76 2.91 2.94
N MET A 83 5.97 2.30 2.05
CA MET A 83 5.03 3.01 1.17
C MET A 83 3.62 2.95 1.75
N LEU A 84 3.31 3.90 2.64
CA LEU A 84 2.02 3.98 3.31
C LEU A 84 0.93 4.53 2.39
N SER A 85 -0.31 4.13 2.66
CA SER A 85 -1.50 4.75 2.05
C SER A 85 -1.81 6.09 2.72
N LEU A 86 -2.53 6.97 2.01
CA LEU A 86 -3.07 8.20 2.60
C LEU A 86 -4.45 7.93 3.22
N ALA A 87 -4.80 8.64 4.27
CA ALA A 87 -6.17 8.73 4.73
C ALA A 87 -7.01 9.52 3.73
N ASN A 88 -8.26 9.10 3.51
CA ASN A 88 -9.15 9.77 2.57
C ASN A 88 -10.11 10.71 3.30
N THR A 89 -10.46 11.82 2.63
CA THR A 89 -11.55 12.74 2.97
C THR A 89 -12.44 12.95 1.77
N TYR A 90 -13.71 13.32 2.00
CA TYR A 90 -14.73 13.39 0.96
C TYR A 90 -15.52 14.71 0.98
N ASN A 91 -15.27 15.58 1.94
CA ASN A 91 -15.92 16.86 2.08
C ASN A 91 -15.00 17.89 2.77
N GLN A 92 -15.37 19.16 2.69
CA GLN A 92 -14.58 20.26 3.23
C GLN A 92 -14.44 20.20 4.75
N GLN A 93 -15.45 19.69 5.49
CA GLN A 93 -15.39 19.57 6.94
C GLN A 93 -14.29 18.58 7.38
N GLU A 94 -14.19 17.43 6.72
CA GLU A 94 -13.14 16.46 7.00
C GLU A 94 -11.73 17.02 6.72
N VAL A 95 -11.60 17.89 5.70
CA VAL A 95 -10.35 18.60 5.42
C VAL A 95 -10.05 19.61 6.54
N ALA A 96 -11.06 20.35 7.02
CA ALA A 96 -10.92 21.26 8.17
C ALA A 96 -10.49 20.50 9.43
N ASP A 97 -11.12 19.36 9.72
CA ASP A 97 -10.78 18.50 10.87
C ASP A 97 -9.33 18.01 10.81
N TRP A 98 -8.84 17.65 9.61
CA TRP A 98 -7.43 17.33 9.41
C TRP A 98 -6.51 18.54 9.63
N TYR A 99 -6.85 19.69 9.07
CA TYR A 99 -6.08 20.94 9.22
C TYR A 99 -5.94 21.34 10.70
N ASP A 100 -7.04 21.26 11.45
CA ASP A 100 -7.06 21.49 12.89
C ASP A 100 -6.25 20.44 13.68
N SER A 101 -6.27 19.19 13.22
CA SER A 101 -5.45 18.11 13.77
C SER A 101 -3.96 18.38 13.57
N VAL A 102 -3.55 18.86 12.40
CA VAL A 102 -2.17 19.29 12.11
C VAL A 102 -1.78 20.45 13.02
N LYS A 103 -2.62 21.48 13.11
CA LYS A 103 -2.39 22.64 13.96
C LYS A 103 -2.19 22.27 15.42
N ARG A 104 -3.03 21.36 15.95
CA ARG A 104 -2.88 20.83 17.31
C ARG A 104 -1.60 20.00 17.47
N GLY A 105 -1.26 19.18 16.46
CA GLY A 105 -0.06 18.34 16.47
C GLY A 105 1.24 19.15 16.42
N LEU A 106 1.18 20.36 15.87
CA LEU A 106 2.27 21.33 15.82
C LEU A 106 2.23 22.36 16.98
N GLU A 107 1.35 22.14 17.95
CA GLU A 107 1.22 23.01 19.15
C GLU A 107 0.93 24.48 18.79
N GLY A 108 0.26 24.72 17.65
CA GLY A 108 -0.10 26.06 17.16
C GLY A 108 0.98 26.75 16.32
N GLU A 109 2.08 26.05 15.98
CA GLU A 109 3.07 26.56 15.02
C GLU A 109 2.42 26.74 13.63
N ASP A 110 2.74 27.83 12.95
CA ASP A 110 2.29 28.09 11.59
C ASP A 110 2.89 27.05 10.62
N PHE A 111 2.10 26.66 9.62
CA PHE A 111 2.52 25.69 8.62
C PHE A 111 1.96 26.00 7.24
N GLU A 112 2.68 25.58 6.22
CA GLU A 112 2.27 25.65 4.82
C GLU A 112 1.80 24.28 4.37
N VAL A 113 0.86 24.26 3.42
CA VAL A 113 0.36 23.03 2.79
C VAL A 113 0.71 23.04 1.31
N CYS A 114 1.33 21.97 0.83
CA CYS A 114 1.48 21.68 -0.58
C CYS A 114 0.25 20.92 -1.07
N CYS A 115 -0.49 21.52 -2.02
CA CYS A 115 -1.64 20.93 -2.69
C CYS A 115 -1.20 20.34 -4.02
N GLU A 116 -1.52 19.07 -4.27
CA GLU A 116 -1.11 18.31 -5.45
C GLU A 116 -2.27 17.54 -6.05
N MET A 117 -2.17 17.20 -7.33
CA MET A 117 -3.14 16.29 -7.95
C MET A 117 -2.94 14.86 -7.44
N LYS A 118 -4.03 14.18 -7.14
CA LYS A 118 -4.02 12.75 -6.85
C LYS A 118 -4.19 11.98 -8.14
N TYR A 119 -3.07 11.53 -8.68
CA TYR A 119 -3.03 10.74 -9.91
C TYR A 119 -3.58 9.33 -9.68
N ASP A 120 -4.33 8.81 -10.65
CA ASP A 120 -4.95 7.48 -10.60
C ASP A 120 -4.21 6.49 -11.51
N GLY A 121 -3.19 5.86 -10.96
CA GLY A 121 -2.31 4.92 -11.66
C GLY A 121 -1.76 3.81 -10.75
N LEU A 122 -0.50 3.45 -10.97
CA LEU A 122 0.24 2.48 -10.17
C LEU A 122 1.42 3.16 -9.47
N SER A 123 1.41 3.16 -8.13
CA SER A 123 2.48 3.78 -7.34
C SER A 123 3.81 3.07 -7.52
N ILE A 124 4.87 3.85 -7.66
CA ILE A 124 6.24 3.43 -7.91
C ILE A 124 7.21 4.15 -6.96
N SER A 125 8.27 3.46 -6.55
CA SER A 125 9.45 4.03 -5.90
C SER A 125 10.65 3.85 -6.82
N LEU A 126 11.34 4.94 -7.15
CA LEU A 126 12.53 4.98 -7.99
C LEU A 126 13.73 5.31 -7.11
N THR A 127 14.76 4.48 -7.14
CA THR A 127 16.02 4.72 -6.43
C THR A 127 17.06 5.25 -7.39
N TYR A 128 17.67 6.37 -7.04
CA TYR A 128 18.78 6.97 -7.77
C TYR A 128 20.04 6.98 -6.90
N GLU A 129 21.17 6.64 -7.52
CA GLU A 129 22.51 6.73 -6.95
C GLU A 129 23.40 7.49 -7.96
N ASP A 130 24.12 8.48 -7.49
CA ASP A 130 24.97 9.35 -8.30
C ASP A 130 24.28 9.86 -9.59
N GLY A 131 22.99 10.22 -9.45
CA GLY A 131 22.16 10.73 -10.55
C GLY A 131 21.71 9.68 -11.57
N ARG A 132 21.87 8.39 -11.29
CA ARG A 132 21.51 7.28 -12.20
C ARG A 132 20.39 6.42 -11.62
N LEU A 133 19.43 6.03 -12.45
CA LEU A 133 18.37 5.10 -12.04
C LEU A 133 18.96 3.70 -11.76
N VAL A 134 18.93 3.30 -10.50
CA VAL A 134 19.41 1.98 -10.06
C VAL A 134 18.26 0.97 -9.97
N ARG A 135 17.12 1.38 -9.43
CA ARG A 135 16.00 0.46 -9.15
C ARG A 135 14.64 1.15 -9.22
N ALA A 136 13.64 0.39 -9.65
CA ALA A 136 12.24 0.78 -9.62
C ALA A 136 11.39 -0.34 -9.03
N VAL A 137 10.62 -0.04 -7.97
CA VAL A 137 9.84 -1.03 -7.19
C VAL A 137 8.40 -0.57 -7.07
N THR A 138 7.44 -1.45 -7.39
CA THR A 138 6.01 -1.15 -7.18
C THR A 138 5.70 -1.10 -5.69
N ARG A 139 4.63 -0.40 -5.29
CA ARG A 139 4.24 -0.31 -3.87
C ARG A 139 4.06 -1.67 -3.20
N GLY A 140 3.48 -2.65 -3.91
CA GLY A 140 3.14 -3.95 -3.33
C GLY A 140 2.22 -3.82 -2.12
N ASP A 141 2.63 -4.41 -1.00
CA ASP A 141 1.93 -4.32 0.30
C ASP A 141 2.37 -3.12 1.16
N GLY A 142 3.27 -2.28 0.63
CA GLY A 142 3.85 -1.13 1.30
C GLY A 142 5.15 -1.43 2.05
N VAL A 143 5.47 -2.70 2.28
CA VAL A 143 6.75 -3.17 2.86
C VAL A 143 7.63 -3.79 1.79
N ARG A 144 7.03 -4.53 0.87
CA ARG A 144 7.68 -5.17 -0.28
C ARG A 144 6.91 -4.92 -1.55
N GLY A 145 7.61 -4.79 -2.67
CA GLY A 145 7.04 -4.64 -3.99
C GLY A 145 7.78 -5.46 -5.04
N ASP A 146 7.28 -5.44 -6.27
CA ASP A 146 7.88 -6.12 -7.39
C ASP A 146 8.95 -5.21 -8.02
N ASP A 147 10.16 -5.72 -8.27
CA ASP A 147 11.20 -5.02 -9.03
C ASP A 147 10.81 -4.99 -10.50
N VAL A 148 10.47 -3.80 -10.99
CA VAL A 148 10.04 -3.54 -12.37
C VAL A 148 11.03 -2.64 -13.11
N THR A 149 12.27 -2.61 -12.67
CA THR A 149 13.31 -1.69 -13.20
C THR A 149 13.45 -1.78 -14.72
N ALA A 150 13.46 -3.00 -15.29
CA ALA A 150 13.58 -3.20 -16.73
C ALA A 150 12.39 -2.57 -17.50
N ASN A 151 11.18 -2.69 -16.96
CA ASN A 151 9.98 -2.09 -17.55
C ASN A 151 9.96 -0.57 -17.40
N VAL A 152 10.34 -0.06 -16.23
CA VAL A 152 10.39 1.39 -15.97
C VAL A 152 11.42 2.09 -16.86
N ARG A 153 12.53 1.45 -17.20
CA ARG A 153 13.52 2.01 -18.14
C ARG A 153 12.93 2.32 -19.51
N THR A 154 11.84 1.67 -19.92
CA THR A 154 11.16 1.96 -21.19
C THR A 154 10.27 3.20 -21.13
N ILE A 155 9.95 3.72 -19.94
CA ILE A 155 9.08 4.89 -19.75
C ILE A 155 9.91 6.16 -20.00
N ARG A 156 9.59 6.85 -21.07
CA ARG A 156 10.41 7.96 -21.58
C ARG A 156 10.42 9.20 -20.69
N SER A 157 9.34 9.44 -19.93
CA SER A 157 9.24 10.55 -18.98
C SER A 157 10.02 10.33 -17.66
N ILE A 158 10.62 9.14 -17.47
CA ILE A 158 11.49 8.86 -16.33
C ILE A 158 12.94 9.01 -16.78
N PRO A 159 13.73 9.95 -16.23
CA PRO A 159 15.12 10.11 -16.59
C PRO A 159 15.94 8.91 -16.11
N LEU A 160 16.73 8.28 -16.99
CA LEU A 160 17.69 7.23 -16.61
C LEU A 160 18.95 7.82 -15.98
N VAL A 161 19.29 9.02 -16.39
CA VAL A 161 20.39 9.83 -15.86
C VAL A 161 19.86 11.24 -15.64
N LEU A 162 20.11 11.78 -14.46
CA LEU A 162 19.64 13.11 -14.08
C LEU A 162 20.50 14.21 -14.73
N THR A 163 19.90 15.37 -14.91
CA THR A 163 20.59 16.58 -15.38
C THR A 163 21.09 17.42 -14.21
N GLY A 164 22.18 18.18 -14.44
CA GLY A 164 22.80 19.02 -13.41
C GLY A 164 23.66 18.23 -12.42
N SER A 165 23.96 18.84 -11.28
CA SER A 165 24.84 18.28 -10.25
C SER A 165 24.37 18.59 -8.81
N THR A 166 23.13 19.08 -8.65
CA THR A 166 22.61 19.52 -7.34
C THR A 166 21.73 18.46 -6.65
N TYR A 167 21.66 17.25 -7.20
CA TYR A 167 20.93 16.14 -6.63
C TYR A 167 21.74 15.43 -5.53
N PRO A 168 21.09 14.81 -4.54
CA PRO A 168 21.74 14.00 -3.52
C PRO A 168 22.44 12.77 -4.14
N ALA A 169 23.52 12.31 -3.52
CA ALA A 169 24.25 11.11 -4.00
C ALA A 169 23.36 9.86 -4.00
N SER A 170 22.43 9.72 -3.03
CA SER A 170 21.47 8.62 -2.98
C SER A 170 20.13 9.12 -2.46
N PHE A 171 19.04 8.83 -3.17
CA PHE A 171 17.68 9.15 -2.76
C PHE A 171 16.64 8.26 -3.46
N GLU A 172 15.43 8.22 -2.90
CA GLU A 172 14.25 7.67 -3.56
C GLU A 172 13.31 8.81 -3.98
N ILE A 173 12.70 8.67 -5.15
CA ILE A 173 11.60 9.52 -5.57
C ILE A 173 10.39 8.64 -5.92
N ARG A 174 9.23 9.01 -5.40
CA ARG A 174 7.98 8.28 -5.59
C ARG A 174 7.05 9.01 -6.52
N GLY A 175 6.28 8.25 -7.25
CA GLY A 175 5.33 8.75 -8.21
C GLY A 175 4.25 7.75 -8.57
N GLU A 176 3.51 8.10 -9.61
CA GLU A 176 2.48 7.28 -10.19
C GLU A 176 2.79 6.99 -11.64
N ILE A 177 2.79 5.72 -12.03
CA ILE A 177 2.84 5.29 -13.42
C ILE A 177 1.42 5.30 -13.97
N LEU A 178 1.24 5.93 -15.12
CA LEU A 178 -0.04 6.27 -15.70
C LEU A 178 -0.12 5.85 -17.17
N MET A 179 -1.32 5.68 -17.66
CA MET A 179 -1.59 5.60 -19.10
C MET A 179 -2.36 6.86 -19.50
N PRO A 180 -1.82 7.70 -20.38
CA PRO A 180 -2.53 8.88 -20.91
C PRO A 180 -3.84 8.50 -21.60
N TRP A 181 -4.83 9.39 -21.58
CA TRP A 181 -6.15 9.14 -22.15
C TRP A 181 -6.14 8.85 -23.65
N ASP A 182 -5.30 9.54 -24.40
CA ASP A 182 -5.12 9.34 -25.84
C ASP A 182 -4.55 7.94 -26.15
N VAL A 183 -3.54 7.52 -25.40
CA VAL A 183 -2.95 6.17 -25.50
C VAL A 183 -3.97 5.10 -25.13
N PHE A 184 -4.70 5.28 -24.02
CA PHE A 184 -5.75 4.36 -23.57
C PHE A 184 -6.84 4.18 -24.62
N ASN A 185 -7.33 5.29 -25.19
CA ASN A 185 -8.38 5.27 -26.21
C ASN A 185 -7.89 4.61 -27.50
N HIS A 186 -6.64 4.89 -27.91
CA HIS A 186 -6.03 4.26 -29.07
C HIS A 186 -5.93 2.73 -28.91
N LEU A 187 -5.37 2.27 -27.78
CA LEU A 187 -5.25 0.85 -27.51
C LEU A 187 -6.60 0.13 -27.44
N ASN A 188 -7.63 0.76 -26.88
CA ASN A 188 -8.96 0.18 -26.85
C ASN A 188 -9.58 0.12 -28.26
N ALA A 189 -9.36 1.11 -29.11
CA ALA A 189 -9.81 1.07 -30.51
C ALA A 189 -9.12 -0.04 -31.33
N GLU A 190 -7.85 -0.33 -31.05
CA GLU A 190 -7.15 -1.47 -31.66
C GLU A 190 -7.69 -2.81 -31.18
N ARG A 191 -7.94 -2.95 -29.87
CA ARG A 191 -8.52 -4.17 -29.26
C ARG A 191 -9.93 -4.44 -29.78
N GLU A 192 -10.74 -3.41 -29.94
CA GLU A 192 -12.09 -3.52 -30.52
C GLU A 192 -12.04 -4.05 -31.97
N LYS A 193 -11.10 -3.56 -32.79
CA LYS A 193 -10.88 -4.07 -34.14
C LYS A 193 -10.40 -5.53 -34.16
N ALA A 194 -9.66 -5.94 -33.14
CA ALA A 194 -9.14 -7.31 -32.97
C ALA A 194 -10.13 -8.23 -32.25
N GLU A 195 -11.35 -7.75 -31.91
CA GLU A 195 -12.36 -8.49 -31.14
C GLU A 195 -11.84 -8.96 -29.76
N GLU A 196 -10.89 -8.23 -29.18
CA GLU A 196 -10.34 -8.51 -27.85
C GLU A 196 -11.09 -7.77 -26.73
N PRO A 197 -11.10 -8.27 -25.49
CA PRO A 197 -11.69 -7.57 -24.36
C PRO A 197 -11.02 -6.20 -24.12
N LEU A 198 -11.79 -5.13 -24.00
CA LEU A 198 -11.29 -3.78 -23.78
C LEU A 198 -10.66 -3.62 -22.39
N PHE A 199 -9.70 -2.72 -22.26
CA PHE A 199 -9.23 -2.28 -20.96
C PHE A 199 -10.34 -1.49 -20.24
N ALA A 200 -10.54 -1.79 -18.95
CA ALA A 200 -11.62 -1.21 -18.18
C ALA A 200 -11.43 0.29 -17.87
N ASN A 201 -10.19 0.70 -17.56
CA ASN A 201 -9.82 2.09 -17.30
C ASN A 201 -8.29 2.27 -17.45
N PRO A 202 -7.78 3.52 -17.53
CA PRO A 202 -6.35 3.81 -17.69
C PRO A 202 -5.49 3.23 -16.56
N ARG A 203 -5.96 3.24 -15.31
CA ARG A 203 -5.24 2.68 -14.15
C ARG A 203 -5.00 1.18 -14.31
N ASN A 204 -6.05 0.40 -14.64
CA ASN A 204 -5.91 -1.04 -14.83
C ASN A 204 -5.04 -1.36 -16.04
N ALA A 205 -5.17 -0.59 -17.12
CA ALA A 205 -4.34 -0.72 -18.31
C ALA A 205 -2.86 -0.43 -18.00
N ALA A 206 -2.55 0.64 -17.25
CA ALA A 206 -1.21 0.97 -16.82
C ALA A 206 -0.60 -0.12 -15.91
N SER A 207 -1.39 -0.58 -14.90
CA SER A 207 -0.94 -1.60 -13.96
C SER A 207 -0.66 -2.94 -14.64
N GLY A 208 -1.56 -3.40 -15.52
CA GLY A 208 -1.39 -4.63 -16.28
C GLY A 208 -0.21 -4.54 -17.26
N THR A 209 0.00 -3.37 -17.87
CA THR A 209 1.12 -3.12 -18.77
C THR A 209 2.45 -3.13 -18.01
N LEU A 210 2.58 -2.36 -16.91
CA LEU A 210 3.84 -2.28 -16.16
C LEU A 210 4.26 -3.63 -15.57
N LYS A 211 3.31 -4.51 -15.27
CA LYS A 211 3.56 -5.88 -14.78
C LYS A 211 3.65 -6.93 -15.88
N SER A 212 3.78 -6.53 -17.14
CA SER A 212 4.07 -7.44 -18.24
C SER A 212 5.48 -8.00 -18.11
N LEU A 213 5.64 -9.29 -18.42
CA LEU A 213 6.95 -9.94 -18.50
C LEU A 213 7.74 -9.55 -19.74
N SER A 214 7.11 -8.91 -20.74
CA SER A 214 7.76 -8.38 -21.95
C SER A 214 7.92 -6.87 -21.80
N SER A 215 9.14 -6.40 -21.58
CA SER A 215 9.44 -4.96 -21.54
C SER A 215 9.32 -4.30 -22.94
N ALA A 216 9.42 -5.05 -24.03
CA ALA A 216 9.09 -4.59 -25.37
C ALA A 216 7.60 -4.19 -25.50
N LEU A 217 6.69 -4.99 -24.95
CA LEU A 217 5.27 -4.65 -24.87
C LEU A 217 5.03 -3.40 -24.01
N VAL A 218 5.77 -3.25 -22.89
CA VAL A 218 5.66 -2.04 -22.05
C VAL A 218 6.09 -0.80 -22.83
N ALA A 219 7.21 -0.88 -23.58
CA ALA A 219 7.72 0.20 -24.42
C ALA A 219 6.70 0.63 -25.48
N SER A 220 6.01 -0.32 -26.13
CA SER A 220 5.02 -0.03 -27.19
C SER A 220 3.75 0.67 -26.64
N ARG A 221 3.44 0.51 -25.35
CA ARG A 221 2.23 1.06 -24.72
C ARG A 221 2.38 2.44 -24.09
N GLN A 222 3.50 3.09 -24.30
CA GLN A 222 3.75 4.50 -23.99
C GLN A 222 3.22 4.97 -22.64
N LEU A 223 3.61 4.27 -21.57
CA LEU A 223 3.28 4.69 -20.19
C LEU A 223 3.96 6.03 -19.87
N ASP A 224 3.33 6.78 -18.98
CA ASP A 224 3.82 8.06 -18.46
C ASP A 224 4.00 8.00 -16.93
N ALA A 225 4.68 8.98 -16.34
CA ALA A 225 4.91 9.05 -14.90
C ALA A 225 4.86 10.49 -14.40
N TYR A 226 4.21 10.70 -13.25
CA TYR A 226 4.32 11.93 -12.47
C TYR A 226 4.90 11.62 -11.10
N LEU A 227 5.99 12.32 -10.73
CA LEU A 227 6.67 12.13 -9.46
C LEU A 227 6.18 13.19 -8.46
N TYR A 228 5.95 12.77 -7.20
CA TYR A 228 5.27 13.61 -6.21
C TYR A 228 5.86 13.52 -4.79
N TYR A 229 6.92 12.74 -4.56
CA TYR A 229 7.51 12.66 -3.21
C TYR A 229 8.96 12.19 -3.27
N ILE A 230 9.88 13.00 -2.75
CA ILE A 230 11.31 12.68 -2.66
C ILE A 230 11.68 12.35 -1.21
N ILE A 231 12.52 11.32 -1.02
CA ILE A 231 12.97 10.82 0.27
C ILE A 231 14.49 10.58 0.21
N GLY A 232 15.20 11.10 1.18
CA GLY A 232 16.65 10.93 1.31
C GLY A 232 17.14 11.59 2.60
N GLU A 233 18.39 11.31 2.96
CA GLU A 233 19.02 11.88 4.15
C GLU A 233 19.45 13.34 3.92
N GLU A 234 19.99 13.63 2.73
CA GLU A 234 20.53 14.94 2.35
C GLU A 234 19.69 15.56 1.23
N LEU A 235 18.45 15.96 1.53
CA LEU A 235 17.61 16.65 0.56
C LEU A 235 18.03 18.12 0.41
N PRO A 236 17.93 18.70 -0.82
CA PRO A 236 18.42 20.05 -1.10
C PRO A 236 17.62 21.17 -0.43
N SER A 237 16.42 20.89 0.05
CA SER A 237 15.55 21.83 0.76
C SER A 237 14.87 21.19 1.96
N THR A 238 14.47 22.02 2.92
CA THR A 238 13.68 21.64 4.09
C THR A 238 12.17 21.61 3.80
N GLY A 239 11.74 22.04 2.62
CA GLY A 239 10.36 22.06 2.16
C GLY A 239 10.11 20.99 1.09
N HIS A 240 8.93 20.35 1.17
CA HIS A 240 8.49 19.35 0.20
C HIS A 240 8.29 19.95 -1.20
N TYR A 241 7.60 21.10 -1.29
CA TYR A 241 7.35 21.81 -2.53
C TYR A 241 8.66 22.18 -3.23
N GLU A 242 9.60 22.78 -2.50
CA GLU A 242 10.90 23.22 -2.98
C GLU A 242 11.76 22.03 -3.47
N ASN A 243 11.65 20.88 -2.80
CA ASN A 243 12.32 19.66 -3.24
C ASN A 243 11.74 19.13 -4.56
N LEU A 244 10.44 19.23 -4.77
CA LEU A 244 9.82 18.87 -6.05
C LEU A 244 10.20 19.84 -7.18
N GLU A 245 10.30 21.14 -6.89
CA GLU A 245 10.82 22.12 -7.85
C GLU A 245 12.28 21.80 -8.26
N LYS A 246 13.13 21.43 -7.31
CA LYS A 246 14.49 20.95 -7.60
C LYS A 246 14.47 19.67 -8.41
N ALA A 247 13.61 18.70 -8.07
CA ALA A 247 13.47 17.45 -8.82
C ALA A 247 13.07 17.71 -10.30
N SER A 248 12.22 18.71 -10.57
CA SER A 248 11.91 19.09 -11.96
C SER A 248 13.12 19.57 -12.74
N GLN A 249 14.05 20.28 -12.07
CA GLN A 249 15.31 20.74 -12.70
C GLN A 249 16.28 19.58 -13.00
N TRP A 250 16.12 18.43 -12.33
CA TRP A 250 16.92 17.23 -12.63
C TRP A 250 16.34 16.37 -13.75
N GLY A 251 15.19 16.78 -14.33
CA GLY A 251 14.53 16.11 -15.45
C GLY A 251 13.35 15.23 -15.05
N PHE A 252 12.87 15.27 -13.79
CA PHE A 252 11.66 14.58 -13.40
C PHE A 252 10.41 15.33 -13.85
N LYS A 253 9.41 14.58 -14.30
CA LYS A 253 8.09 15.12 -14.59
C LYS A 253 7.30 15.33 -13.31
N ILE A 254 7.22 16.58 -12.88
CA ILE A 254 6.48 17.03 -11.70
C ILE A 254 5.21 17.74 -12.14
N SER A 255 4.15 17.66 -11.36
CA SER A 255 2.89 18.37 -11.65
C SER A 255 3.09 19.88 -11.69
N LYS A 256 2.75 20.51 -12.81
CA LYS A 256 2.72 21.98 -12.92
C LYS A 256 1.53 22.60 -12.17
N GLY A 257 0.53 21.79 -11.80
CA GLY A 257 -0.66 22.22 -11.06
C GLY A 257 -0.48 22.21 -9.54
N MET A 258 0.69 21.82 -8.99
CA MET A 258 0.91 21.88 -7.54
C MET A 258 0.98 23.34 -7.06
N LYS A 259 0.47 23.57 -5.86
CA LYS A 259 0.45 24.90 -5.24
C LYS A 259 0.79 24.82 -3.76
N LYS A 260 1.60 25.75 -3.28
CA LYS A 260 1.87 25.95 -1.85
C LYS A 260 0.92 27.01 -1.30
N VAL A 261 0.22 26.72 -0.21
CA VAL A 261 -0.83 27.56 0.37
C VAL A 261 -0.64 27.70 1.89
N HIS A 262 -1.23 28.75 2.46
CA HIS A 262 -1.02 29.15 3.85
C HIS A 262 -2.31 29.09 4.69
N SER A 263 -3.46 28.88 4.08
CA SER A 263 -4.75 28.89 4.76
C SER A 263 -5.68 27.78 4.29
N LEU A 264 -6.69 27.50 5.09
CA LEU A 264 -7.76 26.54 4.75
C LEU A 264 -8.59 27.02 3.56
N ASP A 265 -8.84 28.33 3.45
CA ASP A 265 -9.60 28.91 2.34
C ASP A 265 -8.88 28.71 1.00
N GLU A 266 -7.55 28.91 0.98
CA GLU A 266 -6.74 28.65 -0.23
C GLU A 266 -6.74 27.13 -0.61
N ILE A 267 -6.85 26.22 0.36
CA ILE A 267 -7.04 24.79 0.10
C ILE A 267 -8.39 24.56 -0.57
N TYR A 268 -9.46 25.18 -0.09
CA TYR A 268 -10.79 25.08 -0.69
C TYR A 268 -10.83 25.63 -2.12
N ASP A 269 -10.21 26.79 -2.36
CA ASP A 269 -10.08 27.37 -3.70
C ASP A 269 -9.37 26.39 -4.67
N PHE A 270 -8.33 25.72 -4.19
CA PHE A 270 -7.60 24.72 -4.98
C PHE A 270 -8.47 23.49 -5.28
N ILE A 271 -9.24 23.01 -4.30
CA ILE A 271 -10.17 21.89 -4.46
C ILE A 271 -11.25 22.23 -5.50
N ASP A 272 -11.92 23.39 -5.36
CA ASP A 272 -13.01 23.80 -6.20
C ASP A 272 -12.56 24.05 -7.65
N TYR A 273 -11.37 24.62 -7.84
CA TYR A 273 -10.76 24.79 -9.16
C TYR A 273 -10.55 23.43 -9.85
N TRP A 274 -9.91 22.48 -9.17
CA TRP A 274 -9.57 21.20 -9.77
C TRP A 274 -10.74 20.22 -9.85
N ASP A 275 -11.81 20.38 -9.10
CA ASP A 275 -13.02 19.58 -9.27
C ASP A 275 -13.61 19.76 -10.69
N THR A 276 -13.41 20.95 -11.27
CA THR A 276 -13.83 21.26 -12.64
C THR A 276 -12.75 20.98 -13.67
N GLU A 277 -11.53 21.52 -13.46
CA GLU A 277 -10.46 21.55 -14.47
C GLU A 277 -9.75 20.20 -14.64
N ARG A 278 -9.84 19.28 -13.69
CA ARG A 278 -9.22 17.93 -13.79
C ARG A 278 -9.63 17.15 -15.06
N LYS A 279 -10.80 17.44 -15.61
CA LYS A 279 -11.32 16.80 -16.82
C LYS A 279 -10.48 17.13 -18.07
N ASN A 280 -9.73 18.23 -18.02
CA ASN A 280 -8.85 18.69 -19.09
C ASN A 280 -7.43 18.13 -18.97
N LEU A 281 -7.14 17.34 -17.92
CA LEU A 281 -5.83 16.71 -17.75
C LEU A 281 -5.64 15.54 -18.72
N PRO A 282 -4.42 15.34 -19.24
CA PRO A 282 -4.12 14.25 -20.15
C PRO A 282 -4.14 12.86 -19.49
N VAL A 283 -4.23 12.80 -18.17
CA VAL A 283 -4.19 11.59 -17.36
C VAL A 283 -5.31 11.56 -16.32
N ALA A 284 -5.68 10.37 -15.86
CA ALA A 284 -6.72 10.19 -14.85
C ALA A 284 -6.27 10.69 -13.47
N THR A 285 -7.17 11.37 -12.77
CA THR A 285 -7.00 11.85 -11.39
C THR A 285 -8.27 11.58 -10.59
N ASP A 286 -8.13 11.17 -9.32
CA ASP A 286 -9.25 10.80 -8.44
C ASP A 286 -9.44 11.75 -7.25
N GLY A 287 -8.62 12.80 -7.16
CA GLY A 287 -8.67 13.75 -6.06
C GLY A 287 -7.49 14.69 -6.00
N ILE A 288 -7.24 15.16 -4.81
CA ILE A 288 -6.15 16.06 -4.43
C ILE A 288 -5.41 15.45 -3.25
N VAL A 289 -4.11 15.69 -3.17
CA VAL A 289 -3.29 15.35 -2.00
C VAL A 289 -2.83 16.63 -1.33
N LEU A 290 -3.07 16.72 -0.03
CA LEU A 290 -2.64 17.82 0.83
C LEU A 290 -1.50 17.30 1.70
N LYS A 291 -0.37 18.00 1.71
CA LYS A 291 0.82 17.65 2.50
C LYS A 291 1.35 18.87 3.23
N VAL A 292 1.69 18.74 4.51
CA VAL A 292 2.43 19.78 5.23
C VAL A 292 3.78 19.97 4.54
N ASN A 293 4.14 21.22 4.19
CA ASN A 293 5.30 21.49 3.36
C ASN A 293 6.63 21.23 4.08
N SER A 294 6.77 21.65 5.33
CA SER A 294 8.01 21.51 6.09
C SER A 294 8.32 20.05 6.45
N LEU A 295 9.47 19.52 6.00
CA LEU A 295 9.92 18.16 6.32
C LEU A 295 10.16 17.99 7.83
N ARG A 296 10.56 19.04 8.54
CA ARG A 296 10.67 19.05 10.01
C ARG A 296 9.29 18.82 10.65
N GLN A 297 8.29 19.56 10.21
CA GLN A 297 6.93 19.42 10.73
C GLN A 297 6.31 18.07 10.36
N GLN A 298 6.57 17.52 9.15
CA GLN A 298 6.17 16.17 8.79
C GLN A 298 6.72 15.11 9.77
N ARG A 299 8.02 15.22 10.12
CA ARG A 299 8.63 14.34 11.12
C ARG A 299 8.04 14.51 12.51
N ALA A 300 7.73 15.75 12.91
CA ALA A 300 7.10 16.03 14.20
C ALA A 300 5.68 15.44 14.32
N LEU A 301 4.89 15.50 13.25
CA LEU A 301 3.54 14.93 13.19
C LEU A 301 3.54 13.41 13.13
N GLY A 302 4.54 12.82 12.46
CA GLY A 302 4.73 11.36 12.37
C GLY A 302 3.63 10.64 11.61
N PHE A 303 3.43 9.36 11.96
CA PHE A 303 2.58 8.43 11.25
C PHE A 303 1.58 7.75 12.19
N THR A 304 0.50 7.23 11.61
CA THR A 304 -0.31 6.17 12.20
C THR A 304 0.19 4.81 11.69
N ALA A 305 -0.39 3.71 12.16
CA ALA A 305 -0.08 2.38 11.61
C ALA A 305 -0.38 2.24 10.10
N LYS A 306 -1.19 3.12 9.52
CA LYS A 306 -1.66 2.99 8.13
C LYS A 306 -1.34 4.19 7.24
N SER A 307 -1.17 5.39 7.80
CA SER A 307 -1.04 6.62 7.03
C SER A 307 -0.21 7.68 7.76
N PRO A 308 0.44 8.62 7.02
CA PRO A 308 1.05 9.79 7.62
C PRO A 308 -0.02 10.72 8.23
N ARG A 309 0.30 11.40 9.32
CA ARG A 309 -0.57 12.42 9.93
C ARG A 309 -0.47 13.77 9.22
N TRP A 310 0.63 14.00 8.54
CA TRP A 310 0.98 15.25 7.84
C TRP A 310 0.47 15.29 6.40
N ALA A 311 -0.21 14.25 5.93
CA ALA A 311 -0.78 14.22 4.59
C ALA A 311 -2.15 13.53 4.57
N ILE A 312 -3.02 14.03 3.69
CA ILE A 312 -4.36 13.49 3.48
C ILE A 312 -4.74 13.57 2.00
N ALA A 313 -5.59 12.66 1.57
CA ALA A 313 -6.18 12.68 0.24
C ALA A 313 -7.62 13.18 0.31
N TYR A 314 -7.93 14.24 -0.43
CA TYR A 314 -9.31 14.66 -0.70
C TYR A 314 -9.75 13.98 -1.99
N LYS A 315 -10.84 13.24 -1.95
CA LYS A 315 -11.43 12.61 -3.12
C LYS A 315 -12.61 13.42 -3.65
N PHE A 316 -12.60 13.67 -4.94
CA PHE A 316 -13.73 14.31 -5.60
C PHE A 316 -15.00 13.48 -5.45
N LYS A 317 -16.16 14.12 -5.59
CA LYS A 317 -17.45 13.41 -5.55
C LYS A 317 -17.44 12.32 -6.60
N ALA A 318 -17.80 11.11 -6.20
CA ALA A 318 -17.93 9.98 -7.11
C ALA A 318 -19.08 10.25 -8.10
N GLU A 319 -18.87 9.81 -9.34
CA GLU A 319 -19.96 9.77 -10.32
C GLU A 319 -21.06 8.83 -9.81
N ARG A 320 -22.31 9.21 -10.08
CA ARG A 320 -23.49 8.46 -9.69
C ARG A 320 -24.28 8.08 -10.94
N GLU A 321 -24.59 6.79 -11.05
CA GLU A 321 -25.40 6.28 -12.14
C GLU A 321 -26.63 5.54 -11.63
N ARG A 322 -27.70 5.55 -12.43
CA ARG A 322 -28.97 4.91 -12.15
C ARG A 322 -29.06 3.59 -12.91
N THR A 323 -29.36 2.50 -12.20
CA THR A 323 -29.54 1.17 -12.81
C THR A 323 -30.61 0.38 -12.08
N ARG A 324 -31.09 -0.72 -12.67
CA ARG A 324 -32.16 -1.55 -12.11
C ARG A 324 -31.58 -2.70 -11.29
N LEU A 325 -32.12 -2.90 -10.08
CA LEU A 325 -31.82 -4.04 -9.22
C LEU A 325 -32.51 -5.30 -9.75
N ILE A 326 -31.74 -6.31 -10.13
CA ILE A 326 -32.26 -7.59 -10.65
C ILE A 326 -32.58 -8.55 -9.50
N ASN A 327 -31.61 -8.78 -8.60
CA ASN A 327 -31.75 -9.61 -7.42
C ASN A 327 -30.66 -9.28 -6.38
N VAL A 328 -30.76 -9.89 -5.19
CA VAL A 328 -29.76 -9.81 -4.13
C VAL A 328 -29.25 -11.21 -3.83
N THR A 329 -27.92 -11.38 -3.84
CA THR A 329 -27.23 -12.60 -3.44
C THR A 329 -26.46 -12.36 -2.14
N PHE A 330 -26.19 -13.43 -1.41
CA PHE A 330 -25.48 -13.35 -0.13
C PHE A 330 -24.16 -14.12 -0.20
N GLN A 331 -23.08 -13.49 0.23
CA GLN A 331 -21.74 -14.06 0.22
C GLN A 331 -21.24 -14.25 1.64
N VAL A 332 -20.61 -15.39 1.91
CA VAL A 332 -20.01 -15.70 3.20
C VAL A 332 -18.52 -15.44 3.15
N GLY A 333 -18.05 -14.56 4.01
CA GLY A 333 -16.61 -14.22 4.12
C GLY A 333 -15.87 -15.20 5.03
N ARG A 334 -14.57 -15.03 5.10
CA ARG A 334 -13.62 -15.81 5.91
C ARG A 334 -14.00 -15.91 7.40
N THR A 335 -14.59 -14.88 7.95
CA THR A 335 -14.99 -14.79 9.35
C THR A 335 -16.44 -15.23 9.59
N GLY A 336 -17.08 -15.82 8.60
CA GLY A 336 -18.50 -16.15 8.64
C GLY A 336 -19.43 -14.97 8.36
N ALA A 337 -18.92 -13.76 8.22
CA ALA A 337 -19.73 -12.57 7.92
C ALA A 337 -20.48 -12.75 6.61
N VAL A 338 -21.80 -12.53 6.65
CA VAL A 338 -22.69 -12.65 5.50
C VAL A 338 -22.96 -11.28 4.92
N THR A 339 -22.47 -11.05 3.71
CA THR A 339 -22.58 -9.77 3.01
C THR A 339 -23.60 -9.88 1.88
N PRO A 340 -24.65 -9.05 1.87
CA PRO A 340 -25.59 -8.97 0.77
C PRO A 340 -24.97 -8.20 -0.40
N VAL A 341 -25.18 -8.70 -1.62
CA VAL A 341 -24.68 -8.12 -2.87
C VAL A 341 -25.82 -7.93 -3.85
N ALA A 342 -26.04 -6.69 -4.23
CA ALA A 342 -26.98 -6.34 -5.29
C ALA A 342 -26.42 -6.75 -6.66
N ASN A 343 -27.20 -7.51 -7.44
CA ASN A 343 -26.94 -7.75 -8.85
C ASN A 343 -27.86 -6.85 -9.66
N MET A 344 -27.30 -6.11 -10.60
CA MET A 344 -27.97 -5.01 -11.30
C MET A 344 -27.83 -5.14 -12.82
N GLU A 345 -28.68 -4.45 -13.56
CA GLU A 345 -28.42 -4.26 -14.97
C GLU A 345 -27.07 -3.57 -15.18
N PRO A 346 -26.30 -3.98 -16.20
CA PRO A 346 -25.01 -3.39 -16.46
C PRO A 346 -25.10 -1.88 -16.68
N VAL A 347 -24.30 -1.10 -15.96
CA VAL A 347 -24.24 0.36 -16.11
C VAL A 347 -22.79 0.82 -16.20
N GLN A 348 -22.53 1.83 -17.04
CA GLN A 348 -21.23 2.46 -17.14
C GLN A 348 -21.04 3.42 -15.98
N LEU A 349 -19.97 3.25 -15.21
CA LEU A 349 -19.68 4.09 -14.04
C LEU A 349 -18.17 4.24 -13.87
N ALA A 350 -17.68 5.47 -13.95
CA ALA A 350 -16.26 5.81 -13.85
C ALA A 350 -15.39 4.89 -14.75
N GLY A 351 -15.72 4.84 -16.06
CA GLY A 351 -14.97 4.11 -17.07
C GLY A 351 -15.03 2.58 -16.99
N THR A 352 -15.90 1.98 -16.16
CA THR A 352 -16.08 0.52 -16.09
C THR A 352 -17.54 0.13 -16.09
N THR A 353 -17.84 -1.08 -16.59
CA THR A 353 -19.20 -1.65 -16.52
C THR A 353 -19.41 -2.28 -15.14
N VAL A 354 -20.32 -1.70 -14.36
CA VAL A 354 -20.73 -2.19 -13.05
C VAL A 354 -21.98 -3.05 -13.18
N LYS A 355 -21.96 -4.25 -12.61
CA LYS A 355 -23.08 -5.21 -12.56
C LYS A 355 -23.47 -5.61 -11.15
N ARG A 356 -22.60 -5.31 -10.16
CA ARG A 356 -22.75 -5.73 -8.76
C ARG A 356 -22.33 -4.61 -7.84
N ALA A 357 -23.05 -4.45 -6.71
CA ALA A 357 -22.73 -3.48 -5.67
C ALA A 357 -22.93 -4.09 -4.29
N THR A 358 -22.14 -3.67 -3.29
CA THR A 358 -22.34 -4.11 -1.92
C THR A 358 -23.56 -3.44 -1.29
N LEU A 359 -24.28 -4.20 -0.45
CA LEU A 359 -25.37 -3.73 0.41
C LEU A 359 -24.99 -3.75 1.89
N ASN A 360 -23.71 -3.98 2.20
CA ASN A 360 -23.11 -4.00 3.52
C ASN A 360 -23.74 -5.01 4.49
N ASN A 361 -25.00 -4.80 4.93
CA ASN A 361 -25.71 -5.61 5.94
C ASN A 361 -27.24 -5.47 5.83
N GLU A 362 -27.99 -6.14 6.71
CA GLU A 362 -29.44 -6.07 6.77
C GLU A 362 -29.97 -4.67 7.06
N ASP A 363 -29.34 -3.94 7.99
CA ASP A 363 -29.80 -2.60 8.37
C ASP A 363 -29.71 -1.63 7.19
N PHE A 364 -28.69 -1.81 6.32
CA PHE A 364 -28.56 -1.04 5.09
C PHE A 364 -29.68 -1.34 4.08
N ILE A 365 -30.04 -2.63 3.90
CA ILE A 365 -31.19 -3.01 3.04
C ILE A 365 -32.49 -2.38 3.56
N ARG A 366 -32.71 -2.43 4.87
CA ARG A 366 -33.90 -1.86 5.51
C ARG A 366 -33.95 -0.33 5.42
N SER A 367 -32.81 0.35 5.57
CA SER A 367 -32.74 1.82 5.53
C SER A 367 -33.17 2.38 4.18
N PHE A 368 -32.95 1.64 3.09
CA PHE A 368 -33.40 2.00 1.74
C PHE A 368 -34.77 1.41 1.38
N ASP A 369 -35.37 0.58 2.24
CA ASP A 369 -36.59 -0.17 1.94
C ASP A 369 -36.53 -0.83 0.55
N LEU A 370 -35.43 -1.57 0.31
CA LEU A 370 -35.04 -2.03 -1.02
C LEU A 370 -35.98 -3.13 -1.54
N HIS A 371 -36.42 -3.02 -2.79
CA HIS A 371 -37.26 -4.00 -3.48
C HIS A 371 -36.60 -4.48 -4.77
N ILE A 372 -36.88 -5.74 -5.13
CA ILE A 372 -36.43 -6.28 -6.43
C ILE A 372 -37.14 -5.54 -7.56
N GLY A 373 -36.38 -5.11 -8.54
CA GLY A 373 -36.85 -4.30 -9.66
C GLY A 373 -36.76 -2.78 -9.43
N ASP A 374 -36.37 -2.33 -8.21
CA ASP A 374 -36.11 -0.92 -7.95
C ASP A 374 -35.03 -0.37 -8.87
N TYR A 375 -35.18 0.88 -9.27
CA TYR A 375 -34.07 1.65 -9.79
C TYR A 375 -33.24 2.21 -8.65
N VAL A 376 -31.95 1.90 -8.66
CA VAL A 376 -31.01 2.28 -7.61
C VAL A 376 -29.93 3.19 -8.15
N TYR A 377 -29.44 4.08 -7.29
CA TYR A 377 -28.30 4.93 -7.61
C TYR A 377 -27.02 4.25 -7.07
N VAL A 378 -26.03 4.12 -7.95
CA VAL A 378 -24.77 3.44 -7.68
C VAL A 378 -23.62 4.40 -7.79
N GLU A 379 -22.71 4.37 -6.81
CA GLU A 379 -21.43 5.08 -6.80
C GLU A 379 -20.28 4.08 -6.59
N LYS A 380 -19.08 4.42 -7.02
CA LYS A 380 -17.88 3.70 -6.60
C LYS A 380 -17.28 4.34 -5.36
N GLY A 381 -17.38 3.66 -4.22
CA GLY A 381 -16.70 4.05 -3.00
C GLY A 381 -15.18 4.01 -3.18
N GLY A 382 -14.51 5.17 -3.05
CA GLY A 382 -13.08 5.28 -3.31
C GLY A 382 -12.69 4.95 -4.75
N GLU A 383 -13.63 5.12 -5.69
CA GLU A 383 -13.52 4.81 -7.14
C GLU A 383 -13.27 3.33 -7.49
N ILE A 384 -13.35 2.43 -6.52
CA ILE A 384 -13.06 1.00 -6.72
C ILE A 384 -14.28 0.12 -6.45
N ILE A 385 -14.93 0.24 -5.29
CA ILE A 385 -15.98 -0.68 -4.84
C ILE A 385 -17.37 -0.05 -5.10
N PRO A 386 -18.20 -0.65 -5.97
CA PRO A 386 -19.56 -0.17 -6.19
C PRO A 386 -20.42 -0.35 -4.94
N LYS A 387 -21.16 0.69 -4.57
CA LYS A 387 -22.15 0.68 -3.49
C LYS A 387 -23.44 1.35 -3.93
N ILE A 388 -24.56 0.88 -3.43
CA ILE A 388 -25.84 1.58 -3.60
C ILE A 388 -25.88 2.76 -2.62
N VAL A 389 -26.35 3.92 -3.12
CA VAL A 389 -26.41 5.17 -2.33
C VAL A 389 -27.81 5.79 -2.32
N GLY A 390 -28.77 5.17 -2.99
CA GLY A 390 -30.15 5.61 -2.98
C GLY A 390 -31.05 4.72 -3.85
N VAL A 391 -32.36 4.90 -3.68
CA VAL A 391 -33.41 4.25 -4.44
C VAL A 391 -34.29 5.33 -5.08
N ASP A 392 -34.66 5.15 -6.33
CA ASP A 392 -35.63 5.97 -7.02
C ASP A 392 -37.04 5.44 -6.72
N LEU A 393 -37.64 5.95 -5.65
CA LEU A 393 -38.93 5.52 -5.15
C LEU A 393 -40.09 5.87 -6.14
N ASP A 394 -39.92 6.93 -6.91
CA ASP A 394 -40.95 7.38 -7.87
C ASP A 394 -41.10 6.40 -9.04
N SER A 395 -40.06 5.64 -9.33
CA SER A 395 -40.06 4.63 -10.41
C SER A 395 -40.40 3.21 -9.93
N ARG A 396 -40.71 3.02 -8.64
CA ARG A 396 -41.01 1.70 -8.07
C ARG A 396 -42.34 1.16 -8.61
N GLN A 397 -42.32 -0.11 -9.01
CA GLN A 397 -43.54 -0.82 -9.45
C GLN A 397 -44.37 -1.24 -8.24
N ALA A 398 -45.68 -1.21 -8.38
CA ALA A 398 -46.61 -1.50 -7.27
C ALA A 398 -46.56 -2.95 -6.77
N ASP A 399 -46.05 -3.88 -7.58
CA ASP A 399 -45.89 -5.31 -7.28
C ASP A 399 -44.43 -5.68 -6.92
N ALA A 400 -43.57 -4.69 -6.73
CA ALA A 400 -42.15 -4.92 -6.36
C ALA A 400 -42.03 -5.67 -5.04
N THR A 401 -41.25 -6.76 -5.04
CA THR A 401 -41.05 -7.61 -3.86
C THR A 401 -39.93 -7.06 -2.98
N ARG A 402 -40.21 -6.88 -1.70
CA ARG A 402 -39.24 -6.41 -0.73
C ARG A 402 -38.05 -7.37 -0.60
N VAL A 403 -36.85 -6.84 -0.51
CA VAL A 403 -35.64 -7.64 -0.24
C VAL A 403 -35.62 -8.02 1.24
N GLU A 404 -35.68 -9.31 1.53
CA GLU A 404 -35.52 -9.84 2.88
C GLU A 404 -34.11 -10.41 3.08
N PHE A 405 -33.55 -10.21 4.29
CA PHE A 405 -32.27 -10.82 4.65
C PHE A 405 -32.48 -12.30 4.95
N ILE A 406 -31.54 -13.15 4.56
CA ILE A 406 -31.63 -14.60 4.75
C ILE A 406 -31.43 -14.98 6.22
N LYS A 407 -32.10 -16.08 6.64
CA LYS A 407 -32.03 -16.59 8.02
C LYS A 407 -30.97 -17.68 8.22
N CYS A 408 -30.58 -18.33 7.13
CA CYS A 408 -29.61 -19.43 7.15
C CYS A 408 -28.48 -19.13 6.17
N CYS A 409 -27.29 -19.67 6.47
CA CYS A 409 -26.12 -19.58 5.63
C CYS A 409 -26.41 -20.15 4.22
N PRO A 410 -26.14 -19.42 3.14
CA PRO A 410 -26.41 -19.89 1.78
C PRO A 410 -25.49 -21.06 1.35
N GLU A 411 -24.41 -21.29 2.08
CA GLU A 411 -23.39 -22.30 1.72
C GLU A 411 -23.53 -23.60 2.52
N CYS A 412 -23.83 -23.51 3.83
CA CYS A 412 -23.91 -24.69 4.70
C CYS A 412 -25.23 -24.90 5.40
N GLY A 413 -26.22 -23.99 5.19
CA GLY A 413 -27.56 -24.11 5.77
C GLY A 413 -27.67 -23.79 7.27
N THR A 414 -26.57 -23.53 7.95
CA THR A 414 -26.57 -23.23 9.39
C THR A 414 -27.31 -21.92 9.68
N PRO A 415 -28.18 -21.85 10.72
CA PRO A 415 -28.82 -20.60 11.12
C PRO A 415 -27.81 -19.51 11.42
N LEU A 416 -28.07 -18.30 10.88
CA LEU A 416 -27.21 -17.15 11.09
C LEU A 416 -27.41 -16.55 12.48
N VAL A 417 -26.33 -15.99 13.04
CA VAL A 417 -26.36 -15.28 14.32
C VAL A 417 -25.96 -13.82 14.12
N ARG A 418 -26.59 -12.93 14.88
CA ARG A 418 -26.20 -11.53 14.98
C ARG A 418 -25.81 -11.25 16.42
N TYR A 419 -24.58 -10.85 16.64
CA TYR A 419 -24.10 -10.53 17.99
C TYR A 419 -24.61 -9.17 18.44
N GLU A 420 -24.79 -9.01 19.74
CA GLU A 420 -25.26 -7.76 20.33
C GLU A 420 -24.28 -6.61 20.02
N GLY A 421 -24.83 -5.49 19.53
CA GLY A 421 -24.03 -4.33 19.11
C GLY A 421 -23.38 -4.44 17.72
N GLU A 422 -23.52 -5.57 17.02
CA GLU A 422 -23.00 -5.73 15.65
C GLU A 422 -24.13 -5.64 14.60
N ALA A 423 -23.81 -4.99 13.46
CA ALA A 423 -24.76 -4.86 12.34
C ALA A 423 -24.72 -6.07 11.38
N VAL A 424 -23.71 -6.92 11.52
CA VAL A 424 -23.42 -8.03 10.60
C VAL A 424 -23.99 -9.34 11.13
N HIS A 425 -24.54 -10.15 10.23
CA HIS A 425 -24.92 -11.53 10.50
C HIS A 425 -23.76 -12.47 10.19
N TYR A 426 -23.59 -13.50 11.00
CA TYR A 426 -22.50 -14.46 10.86
C TYR A 426 -23.02 -15.89 10.75
N CYS A 427 -22.36 -16.68 9.93
CA CYS A 427 -22.47 -18.15 9.98
C CYS A 427 -21.55 -18.66 11.10
N PRO A 428 -22.09 -19.26 12.18
CA PRO A 428 -21.29 -19.73 13.31
C PRO A 428 -20.58 -21.07 13.04
N ASN A 429 -20.81 -21.70 11.88
CA ASN A 429 -20.19 -22.98 11.51
C ASN A 429 -18.82 -22.72 10.88
N ASP A 430 -17.85 -22.35 11.69
CA ASP A 430 -16.50 -21.98 11.22
C ASP A 430 -15.69 -23.19 10.75
N ASP A 431 -15.93 -24.37 11.27
CA ASP A 431 -15.19 -25.60 10.91
C ASP A 431 -15.84 -26.40 9.79
N GLY A 432 -17.13 -26.16 9.50
CA GLY A 432 -17.87 -26.88 8.46
C GLY A 432 -18.33 -26.05 7.26
N CYS A 433 -18.15 -24.73 7.29
CA CYS A 433 -18.59 -23.86 6.21
C CYS A 433 -17.48 -23.67 5.17
N PRO A 434 -17.64 -24.15 3.90
CA PRO A 434 -16.57 -24.13 2.91
C PRO A 434 -15.93 -22.76 2.62
N PRO A 435 -16.67 -21.66 2.49
CA PRO A 435 -16.06 -20.33 2.31
C PRO A 435 -15.19 -19.88 3.50
N GLN A 436 -15.58 -20.25 4.73
CA GLN A 436 -14.79 -19.90 5.91
C GLN A 436 -13.48 -20.68 5.95
N ILE A 437 -13.53 -21.98 5.66
CA ILE A 437 -12.34 -22.84 5.59
C ILE A 437 -11.39 -22.35 4.49
N LYS A 438 -11.89 -22.18 3.26
CA LYS A 438 -11.08 -21.70 2.13
C LYS A 438 -10.51 -20.30 2.41
N GLY A 439 -11.31 -19.39 2.91
CA GLY A 439 -10.87 -18.03 3.24
C GLY A 439 -9.83 -17.97 4.36
N ARG A 440 -9.85 -18.89 5.34
CA ARG A 440 -8.77 -19.02 6.35
C ARG A 440 -7.47 -19.50 5.70
N ILE A 441 -7.53 -20.44 4.75
CA ILE A 441 -6.35 -20.90 4.02
C ILE A 441 -5.80 -19.78 3.13
N GLU A 442 -6.65 -19.05 2.41
CA GLU A 442 -6.26 -17.88 1.61
C GLU A 442 -5.58 -16.79 2.45
N HIS A 443 -6.13 -16.51 3.64
CA HIS A 443 -5.50 -15.58 4.58
C HIS A 443 -4.13 -16.07 5.03
N PHE A 444 -4.03 -17.35 5.41
CA PHE A 444 -2.79 -17.96 5.88
C PHE A 444 -1.67 -17.87 4.84
N ILE A 445 -1.95 -18.16 3.57
CA ILE A 445 -0.94 -18.11 2.50
C ILE A 445 -0.60 -16.69 2.04
N SER A 446 -1.40 -15.68 2.41
CA SER A 446 -1.27 -14.31 1.92
C SER A 446 0.12 -13.71 2.18
N ARG A 447 0.51 -12.72 1.36
CA ARG A 447 1.81 -12.02 1.45
C ARG A 447 2.11 -11.48 2.85
N ARG A 448 1.10 -10.95 3.54
CA ARG A 448 1.24 -10.40 4.90
C ARG A 448 1.32 -11.47 5.99
N ALA A 449 0.79 -12.66 5.72
CA ALA A 449 0.84 -13.81 6.60
C ALA A 449 2.04 -14.70 6.28
N MET A 450 1.86 -15.91 5.80
CA MET A 450 2.95 -16.87 5.58
C MET A 450 3.67 -16.68 4.23
N ASN A 451 3.16 -15.82 3.34
CA ASN A 451 3.77 -15.50 2.04
C ASN A 451 4.09 -16.73 1.19
N ILE A 452 3.10 -17.59 1.01
CA ILE A 452 3.23 -18.79 0.16
C ILE A 452 2.80 -18.42 -1.26
N ASP A 453 3.78 -18.23 -2.13
CA ASP A 453 3.54 -17.86 -3.52
C ASP A 453 3.04 -19.07 -4.36
N SER A 454 2.43 -18.77 -5.51
CA SER A 454 1.91 -19.74 -6.48
C SER A 454 0.67 -20.53 -6.03
N LEU A 455 0.11 -20.25 -4.85
CA LEU A 455 -1.19 -20.72 -4.37
C LEU A 455 -2.20 -19.58 -4.45
N GLY A 456 -3.22 -19.72 -5.31
CA GLY A 456 -4.30 -18.75 -5.45
C GLY A 456 -5.65 -19.32 -5.01
N PRO A 457 -6.71 -18.49 -4.93
CA PRO A 457 -8.06 -18.92 -4.52
C PRO A 457 -8.61 -20.10 -5.36
N GLU A 458 -8.37 -20.11 -6.66
CA GLU A 458 -8.81 -21.19 -7.56
C GLU A 458 -8.11 -22.51 -7.24
N THR A 459 -6.80 -22.47 -6.95
CA THR A 459 -6.02 -23.66 -6.59
C THR A 459 -6.44 -24.18 -5.21
N ILE A 460 -6.71 -23.29 -4.24
CA ILE A 460 -7.24 -23.66 -2.93
C ILE A 460 -8.60 -24.34 -3.07
N ASP A 461 -9.49 -23.78 -3.89
CA ASP A 461 -10.80 -24.36 -4.14
C ASP A 461 -10.70 -25.75 -4.80
N GLU A 462 -9.78 -25.93 -5.76
CA GLU A 462 -9.49 -27.23 -6.37
C GLU A 462 -9.01 -28.23 -5.32
N TYR A 463 -8.01 -27.87 -4.51
CA TYR A 463 -7.43 -28.78 -3.50
C TYR A 463 -8.41 -29.10 -2.37
N TYR A 464 -9.24 -28.14 -1.98
CA TYR A 464 -10.31 -28.35 -1.02
C TYR A 464 -11.36 -29.36 -1.57
N ARG A 465 -11.84 -29.18 -2.82
CA ARG A 465 -12.80 -30.08 -3.45
C ARG A 465 -12.23 -31.50 -3.65
N ARG A 466 -10.93 -31.63 -3.89
CA ARG A 466 -10.23 -32.92 -3.99
C ARG A 466 -9.94 -33.54 -2.63
N GLY A 467 -10.22 -32.86 -1.54
CA GLY A 467 -9.96 -33.34 -0.18
C GLY A 467 -8.48 -33.36 0.22
N ILE A 468 -7.61 -32.68 -0.54
CA ILE A 468 -6.16 -32.57 -0.27
C ILE A 468 -5.92 -31.69 0.95
N ILE A 469 -6.65 -30.59 1.05
CA ILE A 469 -6.58 -29.63 2.18
C ILE A 469 -7.95 -29.42 2.81
N LYS A 470 -8.00 -29.41 4.14
CA LYS A 470 -9.21 -29.11 4.96
C LYS A 470 -8.97 -27.97 5.94
N ASN A 471 -7.71 -27.72 6.28
CA ASN A 471 -7.29 -26.62 7.16
C ASN A 471 -5.87 -26.17 6.80
N ILE A 472 -5.39 -25.12 7.48
CA ILE A 472 -4.08 -24.51 7.21
C ILE A 472 -2.89 -25.42 7.50
N ALA A 473 -3.01 -26.40 8.41
CA ALA A 473 -1.92 -27.31 8.71
C ALA A 473 -1.71 -28.39 7.61
N ASP A 474 -2.77 -28.74 6.87
CA ASP A 474 -2.70 -29.72 5.78
C ASP A 474 -1.82 -29.22 4.63
N LEU A 475 -1.57 -27.92 4.52
CA LEU A 475 -0.64 -27.37 3.54
C LEU A 475 0.77 -27.95 3.66
N TYR A 476 1.19 -28.30 4.88
CA TYR A 476 2.52 -28.83 5.16
C TYR A 476 2.66 -30.33 4.93
N ASP A 477 1.54 -31.02 4.64
CA ASP A 477 1.50 -32.43 4.21
C ASP A 477 1.50 -32.60 2.68
N ILE A 478 1.35 -31.49 1.94
CA ILE A 478 1.31 -31.53 0.47
C ILE A 478 2.65 -31.95 -0.11
N ASP A 479 2.62 -32.94 -0.99
CA ASP A 479 3.76 -33.31 -1.83
C ASP A 479 3.49 -33.03 -3.33
N VAL A 480 4.57 -33.03 -4.13
CA VAL A 480 4.50 -32.73 -5.56
C VAL A 480 3.62 -33.76 -6.30
N GLN A 481 3.59 -35.03 -5.87
CA GLN A 481 2.84 -36.08 -6.56
C GLN A 481 1.34 -35.89 -6.38
N GLN A 482 0.90 -35.52 -5.18
CA GLN A 482 -0.52 -35.28 -4.87
C GLN A 482 -1.13 -34.14 -5.71
N ILE A 483 -0.37 -33.09 -6.01
CA ILE A 483 -0.87 -31.89 -6.68
C ILE A 483 -0.54 -31.83 -8.18
N ASN A 484 0.40 -32.63 -8.66
CA ASN A 484 0.80 -32.65 -10.06
C ASN A 484 -0.25 -33.34 -11.00
N GLY A 485 -1.12 -34.19 -10.46
CA GLY A 485 -2.19 -34.85 -11.21
C GLY A 485 -1.67 -35.68 -12.38
N ASP A 486 -1.86 -35.17 -13.59
CA ASP A 486 -1.48 -35.84 -14.86
C ASP A 486 -0.04 -35.56 -15.33
N GLY A 487 0.77 -34.90 -14.51
CA GLY A 487 2.16 -34.55 -14.84
C GLY A 487 2.33 -33.20 -15.57
N SER A 488 1.24 -32.57 -16.01
CA SER A 488 1.29 -31.32 -16.79
C SER A 488 1.69 -30.07 -15.98
N ARG A 489 1.58 -30.14 -14.64
CA ARG A 489 1.78 -29.00 -13.71
C ARG A 489 3.02 -29.12 -12.81
N GLU A 490 3.99 -29.96 -13.14
CA GLU A 490 5.13 -30.27 -12.27
C GLU A 490 5.90 -29.03 -11.81
N LYS A 491 6.18 -28.09 -12.70
CA LYS A 491 6.88 -26.84 -12.35
C LYS A 491 6.09 -25.99 -11.34
N SER A 492 4.78 -25.91 -11.50
CA SER A 492 3.89 -25.17 -10.58
C SER A 492 3.81 -25.88 -9.23
N ALA A 493 3.67 -27.21 -9.24
CA ALA A 493 3.64 -28.03 -8.04
C ALA A 493 4.92 -27.88 -7.21
N ARG A 494 6.09 -27.93 -7.85
CA ARG A 494 7.38 -27.70 -7.17
C ARG A 494 7.46 -26.33 -6.53
N LYS A 495 7.07 -25.25 -7.23
CA LYS A 495 7.04 -23.89 -6.67
C LYS A 495 6.15 -23.77 -5.44
N ILE A 496 4.99 -24.41 -5.46
CA ILE A 496 4.07 -24.42 -4.31
C ILE A 496 4.74 -25.10 -3.11
N VAL A 497 5.31 -26.29 -3.29
CA VAL A 497 5.98 -27.03 -2.20
C VAL A 497 7.21 -26.28 -1.68
N GLU A 498 7.99 -25.64 -2.56
CA GLU A 498 9.11 -24.77 -2.17
C GLU A 498 8.64 -23.54 -1.37
N GLY A 499 7.54 -22.90 -1.79
CA GLY A 499 6.92 -21.77 -1.07
C GLY A 499 6.43 -22.18 0.32
N ILE A 500 5.79 -23.36 0.44
CA ILE A 500 5.37 -23.93 1.72
C ILE A 500 6.61 -24.21 2.61
N ALA A 501 7.66 -24.79 2.07
CA ALA A 501 8.89 -25.05 2.82
C ALA A 501 9.56 -23.75 3.30
N ALA A 502 9.60 -22.72 2.44
CA ALA A 502 10.15 -21.41 2.79
C ALA A 502 9.35 -20.70 3.89
N SER A 503 8.03 -20.89 3.94
CA SER A 503 7.14 -20.27 4.92
C SER A 503 7.46 -20.66 6.38
N ARG A 504 8.10 -21.81 6.61
CA ARG A 504 8.55 -22.23 7.95
C ARG A 504 9.51 -21.22 8.62
N LYS A 505 10.18 -20.37 7.82
CA LYS A 505 11.12 -19.35 8.29
C LYS A 505 10.47 -18.00 8.60
N VAL A 506 9.17 -17.87 8.33
CA VAL A 506 8.43 -16.63 8.58
C VAL A 506 8.44 -16.28 10.07
N PRO A 507 8.65 -15.00 10.45
CA PRO A 507 8.71 -14.56 11.85
C PRO A 507 7.42 -14.85 12.64
N PHE A 508 7.57 -15.08 13.94
CA PHE A 508 6.47 -15.49 14.84
C PHE A 508 5.28 -14.53 14.84
N GLU A 509 5.52 -13.22 14.81
CA GLU A 509 4.43 -12.23 14.75
C GLU A 509 3.55 -12.38 13.51
N ARG A 510 4.11 -12.83 12.40
CA ARG A 510 3.35 -13.11 11.18
C ARG A 510 2.62 -14.46 11.27
N VAL A 511 3.18 -15.43 11.98
CA VAL A 511 2.48 -16.69 12.27
C VAL A 511 1.23 -16.41 13.10
N VAL A 512 1.33 -15.59 14.16
CA VAL A 512 0.17 -15.18 14.98
C VAL A 512 -0.90 -14.49 14.12
N PHE A 513 -0.50 -13.60 13.21
CA PHE A 513 -1.43 -12.98 12.26
C PHE A 513 -2.05 -14.01 11.30
N ALA A 514 -1.25 -14.95 10.82
CA ALA A 514 -1.67 -15.99 9.88
C ALA A 514 -2.72 -16.96 10.45
N LEU A 515 -2.72 -17.19 11.77
CA LEU A 515 -3.76 -17.99 12.44
C LEU A 515 -5.17 -17.44 12.19
N GLY A 516 -5.30 -16.15 11.85
CA GLY A 516 -6.57 -15.54 11.48
C GLY A 516 -7.55 -15.37 12.62
N ILE A 517 -7.06 -15.23 13.87
CA ILE A 517 -7.88 -14.99 15.06
C ILE A 517 -8.75 -13.76 14.84
N ARG A 518 -10.06 -13.90 15.08
CA ARG A 518 -11.02 -12.80 14.88
C ARG A 518 -10.58 -11.55 15.65
N LEU A 519 -10.66 -10.38 15.03
CA LEU A 519 -10.25 -9.06 15.54
C LEU A 519 -8.74 -8.87 15.70
N VAL A 520 -7.91 -9.90 15.58
CA VAL A 520 -6.45 -9.79 15.63
C VAL A 520 -5.92 -9.43 14.24
N GLY A 521 -5.62 -8.16 14.04
CA GLY A 521 -4.95 -7.65 12.84
C GLY A 521 -3.42 -7.76 12.96
N GLU A 522 -2.70 -7.35 11.91
CA GLU A 522 -1.24 -7.42 11.84
C GLU A 522 -0.55 -6.70 13.02
N THR A 523 -1.02 -5.49 13.37
CA THR A 523 -0.49 -4.71 14.51
C THR A 523 -0.73 -5.43 15.84
N SER A 524 -1.96 -5.91 16.08
CA SER A 524 -2.29 -6.61 17.33
C SER A 524 -1.55 -7.94 17.44
N ALA A 525 -1.37 -8.68 16.32
CA ALA A 525 -0.58 -9.90 16.28
C ALA A 525 0.89 -9.64 16.67
N LYS A 526 1.48 -8.56 16.17
CA LYS A 526 2.84 -8.14 16.54
C LYS A 526 2.94 -7.77 18.03
N THR A 527 1.95 -7.06 18.56
CA THR A 527 1.87 -6.71 19.99
C THR A 527 1.77 -7.95 20.86
N LEU A 528 0.87 -8.89 20.53
CA LEU A 528 0.71 -10.16 21.24
C LEU A 528 1.99 -11.02 21.19
N ALA A 529 2.57 -11.17 20.00
CA ALA A 529 3.81 -11.95 19.82
C ALA A 529 4.98 -11.39 20.65
N ARG A 530 5.12 -10.07 20.72
CA ARG A 530 6.16 -9.41 21.52
C ARG A 530 5.93 -9.56 23.02
N HIS A 531 4.67 -9.46 23.46
CA HIS A 531 4.32 -9.59 24.88
C HIS A 531 4.53 -11.02 25.40
N PHE A 532 3.96 -11.99 24.72
CA PHE A 532 3.99 -13.38 25.14
C PHE A 532 5.26 -14.14 24.74
N LYS A 533 5.95 -13.65 23.68
CA LYS A 533 7.23 -14.18 23.17
C LYS A 533 7.16 -15.55 22.51
N ASP A 534 6.23 -16.41 22.91
CA ASP A 534 5.96 -17.72 22.32
C ASP A 534 4.46 -18.07 22.30
N ILE A 535 4.10 -19.05 21.46
CA ILE A 535 2.71 -19.45 21.24
C ILE A 535 2.10 -20.14 22.46
N ASP A 536 2.88 -20.89 23.23
CA ASP A 536 2.36 -21.64 24.39
C ASP A 536 1.93 -20.68 25.49
N ARG A 537 2.68 -19.59 25.72
CA ARG A 537 2.29 -18.51 26.63
C ARG A 537 1.08 -17.73 26.12
N LEU A 538 1.00 -17.47 24.83
CA LEU A 538 -0.16 -16.80 24.24
C LEU A 538 -1.40 -17.68 24.38
N GLN A 539 -1.29 -18.98 24.20
CA GLN A 539 -2.36 -19.95 24.37
C GLN A 539 -2.85 -20.04 25.82
N ALA A 540 -1.93 -19.89 26.79
CA ALA A 540 -2.24 -19.92 28.21
C ALA A 540 -2.68 -18.58 28.81
N ALA A 541 -2.74 -17.51 27.98
CA ALA A 541 -3.00 -16.15 28.43
C ALA A 541 -4.40 -16.02 29.05
N THR A 542 -4.50 -15.30 30.16
CA THR A 542 -5.75 -14.98 30.82
C THR A 542 -6.39 -13.70 30.27
N LEU A 543 -7.68 -13.51 30.55
CA LEU A 543 -8.40 -12.29 30.14
C LEU A 543 -7.74 -11.04 30.73
N ASP A 544 -7.32 -11.11 31.98
CA ASP A 544 -6.71 -10.01 32.70
C ASP A 544 -5.34 -9.64 32.07
N GLU A 545 -4.49 -10.63 31.81
CA GLU A 545 -3.20 -10.40 31.13
C GLU A 545 -3.37 -9.76 29.75
N LEU A 546 -4.32 -10.25 28.94
CA LEU A 546 -4.57 -9.71 27.60
C LEU A 546 -5.09 -8.28 27.64
N THR A 547 -6.01 -7.96 28.55
CA THR A 547 -6.61 -6.62 28.64
C THR A 547 -5.67 -5.57 29.23
N HIS A 548 -4.59 -5.98 29.93
CA HIS A 548 -3.53 -5.07 30.36
C HIS A 548 -2.57 -4.64 29.24
N ILE A 549 -2.66 -5.26 28.06
CA ILE A 549 -1.83 -4.90 26.91
C ILE A 549 -2.46 -3.71 26.19
N ASP A 550 -1.69 -2.63 26.00
CA ASP A 550 -2.15 -1.44 25.28
C ASP A 550 -2.64 -1.82 23.85
N GLY A 551 -3.87 -1.44 23.51
CA GLY A 551 -4.49 -1.73 22.23
C GLY A 551 -5.23 -3.06 22.14
N ILE A 552 -5.26 -3.87 23.20
CA ILE A 552 -6.04 -5.11 23.30
C ILE A 552 -7.25 -4.86 24.22
N GLY A 553 -8.42 -4.66 23.61
CA GLY A 553 -9.67 -4.52 24.36
C GLY A 553 -10.29 -5.86 24.75
N GLU A 554 -11.25 -5.83 25.67
CA GLU A 554 -11.90 -7.03 26.22
C GLU A 554 -12.50 -7.95 25.14
N ILE A 555 -13.11 -7.38 24.08
CA ILE A 555 -13.71 -8.16 22.98
C ILE A 555 -12.64 -8.93 22.20
N MET A 556 -11.50 -8.30 21.92
CA MET A 556 -10.37 -8.95 21.26
C MET A 556 -9.73 -10.01 22.17
N ALA A 557 -9.55 -9.72 23.45
CA ALA A 557 -9.02 -10.66 24.42
C ALA A 557 -9.88 -11.93 24.53
N LYS A 558 -11.20 -11.78 24.59
CA LYS A 558 -12.16 -12.91 24.55
C LYS A 558 -12.05 -13.71 23.26
N SER A 559 -11.84 -13.05 22.12
CA SER A 559 -11.64 -13.72 20.83
C SER A 559 -10.36 -14.56 20.80
N VAL A 560 -9.25 -14.06 21.36
CA VAL A 560 -8.00 -14.81 21.48
C VAL A 560 -8.19 -16.06 22.36
N ILE A 561 -8.80 -15.90 23.52
CA ILE A 561 -9.06 -17.02 24.43
C ILE A 561 -9.95 -18.08 23.77
N SER A 562 -11.07 -17.66 23.17
CA SER A 562 -12.00 -18.56 22.50
C SER A 562 -11.34 -19.33 21.35
N TYR A 563 -10.44 -18.70 20.61
CA TYR A 563 -9.70 -19.36 19.53
C TYR A 563 -8.88 -20.54 20.05
N PHE A 564 -8.13 -20.36 21.13
CA PHE A 564 -7.28 -21.42 21.69
C PHE A 564 -8.03 -22.44 22.55
N GLN A 565 -9.22 -22.11 23.04
CA GLN A 565 -10.11 -23.05 23.73
C GLN A 565 -10.84 -24.01 22.76
N ASN A 566 -10.86 -23.69 21.47
CA ASN A 566 -11.38 -24.61 20.46
C ASN A 566 -10.36 -25.73 20.20
N ASP A 567 -10.75 -26.99 20.40
CA ASP A 567 -9.88 -28.16 20.29
C ASP A 567 -9.31 -28.36 18.88
N GLU A 568 -10.06 -27.98 17.84
CA GLU A 568 -9.60 -28.06 16.47
C GLU A 568 -8.49 -27.04 16.19
N ASN A 569 -8.67 -25.79 16.60
CA ASN A 569 -7.65 -24.75 16.50
C ASN A 569 -6.40 -25.10 17.30
N ALA A 570 -6.55 -25.63 18.52
CA ALA A 570 -5.43 -26.09 19.35
C ALA A 570 -4.65 -27.22 18.64
N THR A 571 -5.37 -28.14 17.99
CA THR A 571 -4.76 -29.24 17.21
C THR A 571 -4.02 -28.69 15.99
N ILE A 572 -4.59 -27.73 15.25
CA ILE A 572 -3.94 -27.06 14.12
C ILE A 572 -2.64 -26.39 14.57
N VAL A 573 -2.68 -25.62 15.66
CA VAL A 573 -1.47 -24.93 16.19
C VAL A 573 -0.40 -25.92 16.57
N ARG A 574 -0.76 -27.04 17.22
CA ARG A 574 0.19 -28.12 17.56
C ARG A 574 0.84 -28.70 16.30
N ARG A 575 0.05 -29.05 15.26
CA ARG A 575 0.58 -29.55 14.00
C ARG A 575 1.52 -28.56 13.31
N LEU A 576 1.15 -27.26 13.27
CA LEU A 576 2.03 -26.24 12.72
C LEU A 576 3.36 -26.15 13.46
N LYS A 577 3.34 -26.33 14.80
CA LYS A 577 4.56 -26.40 15.61
C LYS A 577 5.41 -27.62 15.27
N GLU A 578 4.78 -28.79 15.10
CA GLU A 578 5.43 -30.06 14.68
C GLU A 578 6.06 -29.96 13.30
N TYR A 579 5.45 -29.22 12.35
CA TYR A 579 5.99 -28.93 11.02
C TYR A 579 7.16 -27.93 11.04
N GLY A 580 7.52 -27.38 12.20
CA GLY A 580 8.70 -26.54 12.39
C GLY A 580 8.48 -25.07 12.02
N LEU A 581 7.25 -24.54 12.11
CA LEU A 581 7.02 -23.12 12.01
C LEU A 581 7.61 -22.40 13.23
N ARG A 582 8.02 -21.14 13.06
CA ARG A 582 8.54 -20.31 14.15
C ARG A 582 7.40 -19.92 15.10
N MET A 583 7.32 -20.63 16.22
CA MET A 583 6.30 -20.42 17.25
C MET A 583 6.79 -19.57 18.43
N SER A 584 7.94 -18.93 18.29
CA SER A 584 8.53 -18.01 19.27
C SER A 584 9.38 -16.94 18.59
N LEU A 585 9.64 -15.86 19.30
CA LEU A 585 10.61 -14.85 18.86
C LEU A 585 12.01 -15.47 18.79
N SER A 586 12.83 -15.04 17.82
CA SER A 586 14.21 -15.49 17.70
C SER A 586 15.08 -14.92 18.83
N GLU A 587 16.20 -15.58 19.11
CA GLU A 587 17.19 -15.09 20.10
C GLU A 587 17.68 -13.68 19.76
N GLU A 588 17.85 -13.35 18.48
CA GLU A 588 18.22 -12.00 18.03
C GLU A 588 17.13 -10.97 18.35
N GLN A 589 15.86 -11.33 18.16
CA GLN A 589 14.72 -10.49 18.52
C GLN A 589 14.58 -10.33 20.04
N LEU A 590 14.94 -11.36 20.81
CA LEU A 590 14.95 -11.32 22.28
C LEU A 590 16.18 -10.57 22.82
N ALA A 591 17.36 -10.68 22.18
CA ALA A 591 18.57 -9.98 22.57
C ALA A 591 18.47 -8.45 22.42
N GLY A 592 17.61 -7.96 21.51
CA GLY A 592 17.25 -6.54 21.40
C GLY A 592 16.30 -6.04 22.51
N HIS A 593 15.74 -6.95 23.32
CA HIS A 593 14.83 -6.60 24.43
C HIS A 593 15.55 -6.69 25.78
N THR A 594 15.60 -5.59 26.50
CA THR A 594 16.17 -5.53 27.86
C THR A 594 15.17 -4.91 28.83
N ASP A 595 15.36 -5.14 30.12
CA ASP A 595 14.56 -4.51 31.20
C ASP A 595 15.18 -3.19 31.71
N ARG A 596 16.09 -2.56 30.94
CA ARG A 596 16.85 -1.37 31.40
C ARG A 596 15.97 -0.16 31.71
N LEU A 597 14.83 -0.04 31.04
CA LEU A 597 13.85 1.03 31.24
C LEU A 597 12.60 0.55 31.99
N LYS A 598 12.62 -0.66 32.57
CA LYS A 598 11.46 -1.25 33.27
C LYS A 598 10.96 -0.35 34.41
N GLY A 599 9.68 -0.08 34.40
CA GLY A 599 9.03 0.80 35.39
C GLY A 599 9.18 2.30 35.10
N LEU A 600 9.89 2.68 34.03
CA LEU A 600 10.02 4.08 33.64
C LEU A 600 8.95 4.44 32.61
N THR A 601 8.32 5.60 32.84
CA THR A 601 7.40 6.22 31.89
C THR A 601 8.10 7.41 31.21
N ILE A 602 8.23 7.35 29.89
CA ILE A 602 8.98 8.34 29.11
C ILE A 602 8.04 9.02 28.12
N VAL A 603 8.03 10.35 28.11
CA VAL A 603 7.35 11.16 27.12
C VAL A 603 8.37 11.65 26.10
N ILE A 604 8.01 11.61 24.81
CA ILE A 604 8.88 12.05 23.71
C ILE A 604 8.37 13.41 23.19
N SER A 605 9.25 14.39 23.03
CA SER A 605 8.91 15.70 22.45
C SER A 605 10.10 16.29 21.70
N GLY A 606 9.82 16.99 20.60
CA GLY A 606 10.85 17.59 19.75
C GLY A 606 11.18 16.76 18.51
N VAL A 607 12.18 17.19 17.76
CA VAL A 607 12.72 16.52 16.56
C VAL A 607 14.09 15.95 16.90
N PHE A 608 14.36 14.73 16.47
CA PHE A 608 15.56 13.99 16.80
C PHE A 608 16.45 13.84 15.57
N GLN A 609 17.75 13.70 15.77
CA GLN A 609 18.73 13.62 14.69
C GLN A 609 19.05 12.16 14.28
N ARG A 610 19.06 11.22 15.25
CA ARG A 610 19.47 9.83 15.03
C ARG A 610 18.31 8.90 14.72
N HIS A 611 17.18 9.06 15.43
CA HIS A 611 15.99 8.22 15.29
C HIS A 611 14.74 9.07 15.19
N SER A 612 13.72 8.56 14.51
CA SER A 612 12.39 9.15 14.52
C SER A 612 11.72 8.98 15.89
N ARG A 613 10.65 9.74 16.17
CA ARG A 613 9.86 9.59 17.40
C ARG A 613 9.30 8.17 17.55
N ASP A 614 8.90 7.53 16.45
CA ASP A 614 8.35 6.17 16.48
C ASP A 614 9.45 5.12 16.73
N GLU A 615 10.66 5.35 16.24
CA GLU A 615 11.83 4.52 16.58
C GLU A 615 12.19 4.66 18.05
N TYR A 616 12.21 5.89 18.61
CA TYR A 616 12.41 6.07 20.05
C TYR A 616 11.31 5.44 20.90
N LYS A 617 10.05 5.49 20.45
CA LYS A 617 8.96 4.77 21.10
C LYS A 617 9.24 3.27 21.12
N THR A 618 9.64 2.72 19.97
CA THR A 618 10.00 1.31 19.84
C THR A 618 11.20 0.94 20.76
N LEU A 619 12.24 1.78 20.80
CA LEU A 619 13.39 1.57 21.70
C LEU A 619 12.99 1.61 23.16
N ILE A 620 12.13 2.54 23.59
CA ILE A 620 11.61 2.59 24.96
C ILE A 620 10.90 1.28 25.30
N GLU A 621 10.01 0.81 24.43
CA GLU A 621 9.24 -0.42 24.62
C GLU A 621 10.13 -1.66 24.58
N GLN A 622 11.12 -1.72 23.69
CA GLN A 622 12.12 -2.80 23.61
C GLN A 622 12.95 -2.94 24.88
N HIS A 623 13.21 -1.83 25.55
CA HIS A 623 13.98 -1.84 26.80
C HIS A 623 13.09 -1.86 28.06
N GLY A 624 11.79 -2.22 27.92
CA GLY A 624 10.84 -2.43 29.02
C GLY A 624 10.25 -1.16 29.61
N GLY A 625 10.47 0.00 29.00
CA GLY A 625 9.86 1.29 29.39
C GLY A 625 8.47 1.48 28.82
N LYS A 626 7.71 2.41 29.37
CA LYS A 626 6.40 2.82 28.89
C LYS A 626 6.48 4.20 28.20
N ASN A 627 6.02 4.30 26.94
CA ASN A 627 5.85 5.59 26.28
C ASN A 627 4.42 6.13 26.48
N THR A 628 4.31 7.43 26.79
CA THR A 628 3.01 8.13 26.91
C THR A 628 3.04 9.45 26.15
N GLY A 629 1.88 9.84 25.58
CA GLY A 629 1.76 11.09 24.78
C GLY A 629 1.75 12.37 25.59
N SER A 630 1.42 12.30 26.90
CA SER A 630 1.27 13.47 27.77
C SER A 630 2.06 13.34 29.06
N ILE A 631 2.61 14.46 29.54
CA ILE A 631 3.36 14.53 30.80
C ILE A 631 2.38 14.52 31.97
N SER A 632 2.67 13.69 32.99
CA SER A 632 1.94 13.59 34.24
C SER A 632 2.91 13.42 35.41
N ALA A 633 2.40 13.43 36.65
CA ALA A 633 3.22 13.17 37.86
C ALA A 633 3.86 11.76 37.86
N LYS A 634 3.39 10.83 37.01
CA LYS A 634 3.96 9.51 36.83
C LYS A 634 5.02 9.42 35.72
N THR A 635 5.31 10.54 35.03
CA THR A 635 6.33 10.58 33.99
C THR A 635 7.71 10.59 34.61
N SER A 636 8.56 9.63 34.27
CA SER A 636 9.93 9.52 34.77
C SER A 636 10.88 10.46 34.05
N TYR A 637 10.76 10.51 32.72
CA TYR A 637 11.61 11.33 31.86
C TYR A 637 10.83 11.96 30.73
N LEU A 638 11.26 13.17 30.32
CA LEU A 638 10.91 13.78 29.05
C LEU A 638 12.13 13.68 28.12
N LEU A 639 12.05 12.81 27.10
CA LEU A 639 13.05 12.74 26.05
C LEU A 639 12.83 13.91 25.09
N ALA A 640 13.74 14.86 25.12
CA ALA A 640 13.68 16.13 24.42
C ALA A 640 14.61 16.13 23.21
N GLY A 641 14.04 16.29 22.04
CA GLY A 641 14.75 16.63 20.80
C GLY A 641 14.78 18.14 20.55
N ASP A 642 15.34 18.54 19.40
CA ASP A 642 15.37 19.92 18.95
C ASP A 642 13.95 20.48 18.77
N ASN A 643 13.76 21.77 19.02
CA ASN A 643 12.48 22.49 18.88
C ASN A 643 11.33 21.82 19.66
N MET A 644 11.58 21.37 20.87
CA MET A 644 10.53 20.89 21.78
C MET A 644 9.51 22.00 22.06
N GLY A 645 8.21 21.65 21.99
CA GLY A 645 7.13 22.60 22.25
C GLY A 645 7.17 23.19 23.66
N PRO A 646 7.01 24.53 23.81
CA PRO A 646 7.13 25.21 25.08
C PRO A 646 6.15 24.73 26.16
N ALA A 647 4.96 24.28 25.77
CA ALA A 647 3.94 23.77 26.69
C ALA A 647 4.38 22.48 27.41
N LYS A 648 5.07 21.57 26.72
CA LYS A 648 5.61 20.35 27.35
C LYS A 648 6.81 20.66 28.25
N LEU A 649 7.65 21.60 27.84
CA LEU A 649 8.77 22.05 28.68
C LEU A 649 8.26 22.63 30.01
N GLN A 650 7.35 23.62 29.97
CA GLN A 650 6.75 24.23 31.16
C GLN A 650 6.07 23.20 32.06
N LYS A 651 5.37 22.23 31.45
CA LYS A 651 4.68 21.17 32.20
C LYS A 651 5.66 20.19 32.86
N ALA A 652 6.76 19.87 32.21
CA ALA A 652 7.82 19.05 32.78
C ALA A 652 8.50 19.75 33.96
N GLU A 653 8.86 21.04 33.82
CA GLU A 653 9.42 21.85 34.87
C GLU A 653 8.47 21.99 36.08
N LYS A 654 7.18 22.26 35.82
CA LYS A 654 6.16 22.41 36.88
C LYS A 654 5.96 21.10 37.66
N LEU A 655 6.12 19.95 37.04
CA LEU A 655 5.94 18.64 37.67
C LEU A 655 7.25 17.99 38.11
N GLY A 656 8.39 18.67 37.94
CA GLY A 656 9.71 18.17 38.31
C GLY A 656 10.16 16.96 37.50
N VAL A 657 9.64 16.79 36.27
CA VAL A 657 10.02 15.67 35.39
C VAL A 657 11.40 15.92 34.79
N LYS A 658 12.30 14.96 34.93
CA LYS A 658 13.68 15.09 34.43
C LYS A 658 13.68 15.08 32.90
N ILE A 659 14.33 16.09 32.32
CA ILE A 659 14.50 16.20 30.87
C ILE A 659 15.82 15.55 30.47
N ILE A 660 15.79 14.69 29.47
CA ILE A 660 16.97 14.02 28.89
C ILE A 660 17.01 14.27 27.39
N ASN A 661 18.22 14.38 26.85
CA ASN A 661 18.44 14.50 25.41
C ASN A 661 18.61 13.12 24.75
N GLU A 662 18.73 13.09 23.44
CA GLU A 662 18.91 11.89 22.61
C GLU A 662 20.13 11.06 23.05
N GLN A 663 21.25 11.70 23.28
CA GLN A 663 22.48 11.06 23.72
C GLN A 663 22.32 10.37 25.08
N GLN A 664 21.75 11.08 26.06
CA GLN A 664 21.51 10.54 27.39
C GLN A 664 20.53 9.36 27.37
N PHE A 665 19.51 9.41 26.52
CA PHE A 665 18.61 8.29 26.35
C PHE A 665 19.32 7.05 25.79
N LEU A 666 20.14 7.23 24.73
CA LEU A 666 20.89 6.13 24.11
C LEU A 666 21.90 5.53 25.09
N GLU A 667 22.53 6.34 25.95
CA GLU A 667 23.39 5.85 27.01
C GLU A 667 22.64 4.99 28.06
N MET A 668 21.36 5.32 28.34
CA MET A 668 20.52 4.51 29.26
C MET A 668 20.20 3.12 28.69
N ILE A 669 20.06 3.00 27.40
CA ILE A 669 19.73 1.72 26.74
C ILE A 669 20.96 0.94 26.26
N GLY A 670 22.14 1.59 26.20
CA GLY A 670 23.47 0.97 26.00
C GLY A 670 23.99 1.04 24.55
N PRO A 671 25.27 0.62 24.34
CA PRO A 671 26.07 0.95 23.15
C PRO A 671 25.64 0.23 21.84
N ASN A 672 24.61 -0.62 21.85
CA ASN A 672 24.12 -1.35 20.68
C ASN A 672 22.72 -0.86 20.24
N ALA A 673 22.35 0.36 20.58
CA ALA A 673 21.07 0.97 20.21
C ALA A 673 21.23 1.96 19.05
#